data_98fbeaa1fe16141d12ee59153b34691c
#
_entry.id   98fbeaa1fe16141d12ee59153b34691c
#
_cell.length_a   1.000
_cell.length_b   1.000
_cell.length_c   1.000
_cell.angle_alpha   90.00
_cell.angle_beta   90.00
_cell.angle_gamma   90.00
#
_symmetry.space_group_name_H-M   'P 1'
#
loop_
_entity.id
_entity.type
_entity.pdbx_description
1 polymer ?
#
loop_
_entity_poly.entity_id
_entity_poly.type
_entity_poly.pdbx_seq_one_letter_code
_entity_poly.pdbx_strand_id
1 'polypeptide(L)'
;MADVQVAISQDFFSAFARIPRKQQKKVNEFVSLFRTNPQAPGINYEKINDAANPQFRSVRIDQDYRGIVLKPESGNVFLLLWVDKHDDAYDWARKHKCQINPETGILQLYEVVHGESVETRESEPESESAVSPAATPATPLLDFRDRELLRLGVPEDRLQAVKSVASMAELDAMKATLPVEAYEALCFLADGEDLDEVMAEYGQPDGPQVDTSDLAAALQRPQTQRRFQVVDDELELQQMLEAPLEQWRVFLHPTQRRLVERHWNGPVRVLGGAGTGKTVVAMHRARWLVKHVLQPREQLLVTTFTRNLSTDIEANLRKICTPEQMKQIEVLNIDAWVRRFLKREQQPTNIVYPGQDAFDQCLQKAMQLADGSLELPESFYLEEWQRVVLPQRVTSRREYFMASRVGRGVPLSRKQRAAIWPVFEELRFQLHQRGLMTSEDAVFLVLDMLDEGKAARPYRSAIIDEAQDFGMEALRLVRGLVPDDKDDLMIVGDSHQRIYGRKASLSQCGINIRGRGRKLRINYRTTEQIRKFATAVLEGVEVDDLDEGTDPVTGYRSLIDGQPPSVRGFDTQDEEAEWVASEIQRQIDEGVPSQAICVVARTEKHLKPVESALSQRSVETQRISRDSADNAAVPGVRLANMHRIKGLEFKAVFLVGIKDGVVPLEYALSQTDDPVEQRARELNERALLHVAGTRAVHSLYVTYSGERSRLL
;
A
#
# COMPACT_ATOMS: atom_id res chain seq x y z
N MET A 1 -0.21 1.39 -46.70
CA MET A 1 -1.34 0.96 -45.88
C MET A 1 -1.07 1.47 -44.48
N ALA A 2 -1.99 2.20 -43.84
CA ALA A 2 -1.79 2.64 -42.47
C ALA A 2 -1.67 1.39 -41.56
N ASP A 3 -0.65 1.35 -40.71
CA ASP A 3 -0.44 0.21 -39.80
C ASP A 3 -1.68 -0.01 -38.91
N VAL A 4 -2.10 -1.27 -38.81
CA VAL A 4 -3.21 -1.66 -37.94
C VAL A 4 -2.73 -1.62 -36.50
N GLN A 5 -3.42 -0.87 -35.67
CA GLN A 5 -3.14 -0.81 -34.22
C GLN A 5 -4.17 -1.60 -33.44
N VAL A 6 -3.72 -2.40 -32.48
CA VAL A 6 -4.56 -3.12 -31.53
C VAL A 6 -4.21 -2.63 -30.13
N ALA A 7 -5.22 -2.14 -29.41
CA ALA A 7 -5.09 -1.79 -28.01
C ALA A 7 -5.94 -2.74 -27.15
N ILE A 8 -5.39 -3.12 -26.01
CA ILE A 8 -6.04 -4.06 -25.07
C ILE A 8 -6.41 -3.29 -23.81
N SER A 9 -7.66 -3.45 -23.35
CA SER A 9 -8.12 -2.79 -22.13
C SER A 9 -7.58 -3.49 -20.87
N GLN A 10 -7.46 -2.76 -19.79
CA GLN A 10 -7.13 -3.32 -18.49
C GLN A 10 -8.21 -4.29 -17.98
N ASP A 11 -9.46 -4.03 -18.34
CA ASP A 11 -10.59 -4.90 -18.01
C ASP A 11 -10.48 -6.27 -18.68
N PHE A 12 -9.95 -6.31 -19.92
CA PHE A 12 -9.63 -7.57 -20.60
C PHE A 12 -8.61 -8.41 -19.82
N PHE A 13 -7.51 -7.79 -19.38
CA PHE A 13 -6.50 -8.49 -18.58
C PHE A 13 -7.06 -8.98 -17.24
N SER A 14 -7.92 -8.18 -16.62
CA SER A 14 -8.59 -8.55 -15.36
C SER A 14 -9.55 -9.75 -15.55
N ALA A 15 -10.29 -9.78 -16.64
CA ALA A 15 -11.14 -10.90 -17.01
C ALA A 15 -10.30 -12.15 -17.36
N PHE A 16 -9.26 -11.98 -18.18
CA PHE A 16 -8.33 -13.02 -18.57
C PHE A 16 -7.70 -13.74 -17.36
N ALA A 17 -7.30 -12.99 -16.33
CA ALA A 17 -6.72 -13.55 -15.12
C ALA A 17 -7.67 -14.48 -14.33
N ARG A 18 -9.00 -14.35 -14.53
CA ARG A 18 -10.03 -15.21 -13.90
C ARG A 18 -10.31 -16.49 -14.68
N ILE A 19 -9.86 -16.58 -15.94
CA ILE A 19 -10.10 -17.74 -16.80
C ILE A 19 -9.21 -18.91 -16.37
N PRO A 20 -9.71 -20.17 -16.35
CA PRO A 20 -8.90 -21.35 -16.05
C PRO A 20 -7.69 -21.48 -16.98
N ARG A 21 -6.53 -21.87 -16.45
CA ARG A 21 -5.24 -21.94 -17.19
C ARG A 21 -5.32 -22.67 -18.53
N LYS A 22 -6.12 -23.73 -18.60
CA LYS A 22 -6.31 -24.50 -19.85
C LYS A 22 -6.88 -23.64 -20.96
N GLN A 23 -7.80 -22.74 -20.66
CA GLN A 23 -8.43 -21.81 -21.59
C GLN A 23 -7.56 -20.57 -21.85
N GLN A 24 -6.78 -20.12 -20.88
CA GLN A 24 -5.86 -19.00 -21.06
C GLN A 24 -4.93 -19.20 -22.28
N LYS A 25 -4.48 -20.44 -22.52
CA LYS A 25 -3.65 -20.73 -23.69
C LYS A 25 -4.35 -20.39 -25.00
N LYS A 26 -5.63 -20.75 -25.16
CA LYS A 26 -6.43 -20.44 -26.36
C LYS A 26 -6.70 -18.94 -26.50
N VAL A 27 -6.93 -18.27 -25.38
CA VAL A 27 -7.09 -16.81 -25.37
C VAL A 27 -5.78 -16.14 -25.81
N ASN A 28 -4.61 -16.60 -25.35
CA ASN A 28 -3.31 -16.11 -25.79
C ASN A 28 -3.09 -16.30 -27.30
N GLU A 29 -3.39 -17.49 -27.82
CA GLU A 29 -3.31 -17.77 -29.26
C GLU A 29 -4.22 -16.82 -30.06
N PHE A 30 -5.45 -16.59 -29.57
CA PHE A 30 -6.38 -15.64 -30.17
C PHE A 30 -5.84 -14.19 -30.12
N VAL A 31 -5.33 -13.73 -28.97
CA VAL A 31 -4.83 -12.36 -28.79
C VAL A 31 -3.63 -12.11 -29.72
N SER A 32 -2.70 -13.06 -29.85
CA SER A 32 -1.57 -12.98 -30.78
C SER A 32 -2.03 -12.90 -32.25
N LEU A 33 -3.02 -13.73 -32.64
CA LEU A 33 -3.60 -13.67 -34.00
C LEU A 33 -4.31 -12.33 -34.23
N PHE A 34 -5.13 -11.89 -33.26
CA PHE A 34 -5.89 -10.65 -33.35
C PHE A 34 -4.98 -9.43 -33.47
N ARG A 35 -3.89 -9.38 -32.71
CA ARG A 35 -2.88 -8.32 -32.79
C ARG A 35 -2.21 -8.27 -34.16
N THR A 36 -1.82 -9.43 -34.68
CA THR A 36 -1.09 -9.51 -35.95
C THR A 36 -1.97 -9.15 -37.16
N ASN A 37 -3.20 -9.62 -37.15
CA ASN A 37 -4.15 -9.32 -38.21
C ASN A 37 -5.62 -9.43 -37.72
N PRO A 38 -6.18 -8.35 -37.15
CA PRO A 38 -7.55 -8.36 -36.67
C PRO A 38 -8.59 -8.56 -37.80
N GLN A 39 -8.21 -8.44 -39.06
CA GLN A 39 -9.07 -8.68 -40.20
C GLN A 39 -8.85 -10.07 -40.85
N ALA A 40 -8.11 -10.96 -40.20
CA ALA A 40 -7.85 -12.30 -40.71
C ALA A 40 -9.17 -13.09 -40.94
N PRO A 41 -9.28 -13.87 -42.03
CA PRO A 41 -10.49 -14.64 -42.35
C PRO A 41 -10.94 -15.62 -41.25
N GLY A 42 -10.03 -15.99 -40.33
CA GLY A 42 -10.35 -16.84 -39.18
C GLY A 42 -10.98 -16.10 -38.00
N ILE A 43 -11.04 -14.76 -38.03
CA ILE A 43 -11.65 -13.95 -36.99
C ILE A 43 -13.09 -13.62 -37.40
N ASN A 44 -14.04 -14.36 -36.84
CA ASN A 44 -15.47 -14.15 -37.13
C ASN A 44 -16.04 -13.09 -36.16
N TYR A 45 -16.39 -11.92 -36.70
CA TYR A 45 -17.05 -10.86 -35.97
C TYR A 45 -18.58 -11.09 -35.98
N GLU A 46 -19.14 -11.38 -34.83
CA GLU A 46 -20.58 -11.52 -34.64
C GLU A 46 -21.15 -10.22 -34.05
N LYS A 47 -22.26 -9.73 -34.62
CA LYS A 47 -22.96 -8.59 -34.08
C LYS A 47 -23.67 -8.98 -32.78
N ILE A 48 -23.50 -8.16 -31.75
CA ILE A 48 -24.19 -8.36 -30.48
C ILE A 48 -25.50 -7.57 -30.56
N ASN A 49 -26.63 -8.28 -30.49
CA ASN A 49 -27.92 -7.63 -30.40
C ASN A 49 -28.05 -6.99 -29.02
N ASP A 50 -28.60 -5.78 -28.96
CA ASP A 50 -28.81 -4.99 -27.74
C ASP A 50 -27.53 -4.60 -26.99
N ALA A 51 -26.36 -4.58 -27.66
CA ALA A 51 -25.16 -4.00 -27.08
C ALA A 51 -25.32 -2.51 -26.80
N ALA A 52 -24.86 -2.04 -25.65
CA ALA A 52 -24.89 -0.62 -25.29
C ALA A 52 -24.04 0.26 -26.23
N ASN A 53 -23.05 -0.33 -26.90
CA ASN A 53 -22.27 0.31 -27.95
C ASN A 53 -22.47 -0.42 -29.29
N PRO A 54 -23.00 0.24 -30.35
CA PRO A 54 -23.25 -0.38 -31.65
C PRO A 54 -22.02 -0.91 -32.39
N GLN A 55 -20.82 -0.43 -32.01
CA GLN A 55 -19.53 -0.86 -32.58
C GLN A 55 -18.96 -2.10 -31.91
N PHE A 56 -19.57 -2.60 -30.83
CA PHE A 56 -19.13 -3.83 -30.18
C PHE A 56 -19.42 -5.04 -31.07
N ARG A 57 -18.45 -5.92 -31.09
CA ARG A 57 -18.55 -7.24 -31.77
C ARG A 57 -18.07 -8.32 -30.82
N SER A 58 -18.68 -9.47 -30.90
CA SER A 58 -18.21 -10.68 -30.29
C SER A 58 -17.28 -11.42 -31.25
N VAL A 59 -16.19 -11.95 -30.75
CA VAL A 59 -15.26 -12.79 -31.50
C VAL A 59 -15.12 -14.14 -30.80
N ARG A 60 -15.34 -15.22 -31.57
CA ARG A 60 -15.28 -16.58 -31.07
C ARG A 60 -13.82 -17.00 -30.80
N ILE A 61 -13.52 -17.36 -29.55
CA ILE A 61 -12.19 -17.88 -29.14
C ILE A 61 -12.22 -19.40 -29.17
N ASP A 62 -13.23 -20.00 -28.54
CA ASP A 62 -13.49 -21.45 -28.60
C ASP A 62 -15.01 -21.73 -28.54
N GLN A 63 -15.41 -22.93 -28.10
CA GLN A 63 -16.84 -23.28 -28.00
C GLN A 63 -17.54 -22.45 -26.92
N ASP A 64 -16.86 -22.19 -25.81
CA ASP A 64 -17.44 -21.60 -24.61
C ASP A 64 -17.10 -20.10 -24.46
N TYR A 65 -15.91 -19.65 -24.92
CA TYR A 65 -15.39 -18.30 -24.65
C TYR A 65 -15.51 -17.34 -25.83
N ARG A 66 -15.83 -16.08 -25.50
CA ARG A 66 -15.93 -14.98 -26.45
C ARG A 66 -15.07 -13.81 -26.00
N GLY A 67 -14.43 -13.16 -26.98
CA GLY A 67 -13.80 -11.84 -26.81
C GLY A 67 -14.75 -10.74 -27.24
N ILE A 68 -14.83 -9.67 -26.48
CA ILE A 68 -15.57 -8.45 -26.87
C ILE A 68 -14.57 -7.45 -27.42
N VAL A 69 -14.83 -7.00 -28.63
CA VAL A 69 -13.97 -6.04 -29.34
C VAL A 69 -14.77 -4.85 -29.82
N LEU A 70 -14.15 -3.67 -29.82
CA LEU A 70 -14.67 -2.52 -30.55
C LEU A 70 -14.01 -2.51 -31.93
N LYS A 71 -14.86 -2.68 -32.96
CA LYS A 71 -14.47 -2.61 -34.34
C LYS A 71 -14.86 -1.23 -34.90
N PRO A 72 -13.93 -0.36 -35.29
CA PRO A 72 -14.25 0.95 -35.82
C PRO A 72 -14.97 0.85 -37.17
N GLU A 73 -15.82 1.82 -37.49
CA GLU A 73 -16.47 1.94 -38.80
C GLU A 73 -15.47 2.40 -39.86
N SER A 74 -14.53 3.25 -39.47
CA SER A 74 -13.45 3.73 -40.30
C SER A 74 -12.14 3.77 -39.46
N GLY A 75 -10.98 3.61 -40.11
CA GLY A 75 -9.70 3.58 -39.44
C GLY A 75 -9.17 2.17 -39.15
N ASN A 76 -7.98 2.13 -38.55
CA ASN A 76 -7.20 0.90 -38.36
C ASN A 76 -6.95 0.56 -36.86
N VAL A 77 -7.70 1.17 -35.94
CA VAL A 77 -7.54 0.94 -34.51
C VAL A 77 -8.63 0.01 -34.00
N PHE A 78 -8.23 -1.13 -33.45
CA PHE A 78 -9.11 -2.14 -32.86
C PHE A 78 -8.88 -2.20 -31.35
N LEU A 79 -9.97 -2.30 -30.55
CA LEU A 79 -9.85 -2.41 -29.12
C LEU A 79 -10.34 -3.78 -28.65
N LEU A 80 -9.54 -4.49 -27.87
CA LEU A 80 -9.91 -5.72 -27.19
C LEU A 80 -10.32 -5.37 -25.74
N LEU A 81 -11.60 -5.57 -25.41
CA LEU A 81 -12.20 -4.98 -24.20
C LEU A 81 -12.46 -5.96 -23.09
N TRP A 82 -12.94 -7.18 -23.40
CA TRP A 82 -13.35 -8.18 -22.42
C TRP A 82 -13.20 -9.59 -22.95
N VAL A 83 -13.10 -10.57 -22.07
CA VAL A 83 -13.15 -12.01 -22.42
C VAL A 83 -13.82 -12.79 -21.31
N ASP A 84 -14.85 -13.58 -21.69
CA ASP A 84 -15.56 -14.44 -20.74
C ASP A 84 -16.30 -15.56 -21.49
N LYS A 85 -17.07 -16.39 -20.76
CA LYS A 85 -18.01 -17.33 -21.35
C LYS A 85 -19.06 -16.57 -22.19
N HIS A 86 -19.64 -17.28 -23.17
CA HIS A 86 -20.55 -16.68 -24.14
C HIS A 86 -21.60 -15.74 -23.51
N ASP A 87 -22.39 -16.22 -22.54
CA ASP A 87 -23.48 -15.44 -21.96
C ASP A 87 -22.98 -14.27 -21.11
N ASP A 88 -21.95 -14.50 -20.29
CA ASP A 88 -21.34 -13.48 -19.44
C ASP A 88 -20.68 -12.37 -20.28
N ALA A 89 -20.05 -12.72 -21.41
CA ALA A 89 -19.45 -11.76 -22.33
C ALA A 89 -20.49 -10.89 -23.02
N TYR A 90 -21.63 -11.49 -23.42
CA TYR A 90 -22.75 -10.74 -24.02
C TYR A 90 -23.43 -9.83 -22.99
N ASP A 91 -23.63 -10.30 -21.76
CA ASP A 91 -24.17 -9.48 -20.67
C ASP A 91 -23.28 -8.30 -20.34
N TRP A 92 -21.95 -8.51 -20.37
CA TRP A 92 -21.00 -7.42 -20.22
C TRP A 92 -21.15 -6.37 -21.33
N ALA A 93 -21.25 -6.80 -22.59
CA ALA A 93 -21.40 -5.89 -23.74
C ALA A 93 -22.73 -5.11 -23.75
N ARG A 94 -23.79 -5.67 -23.18
CA ARG A 94 -25.06 -4.96 -23.01
C ARG A 94 -25.00 -3.87 -21.95
N LYS A 95 -24.15 -4.04 -20.94
CA LYS A 95 -24.04 -3.12 -19.79
C LYS A 95 -22.98 -2.04 -19.98
N HIS A 96 -22.02 -2.22 -20.89
CA HIS A 96 -20.87 -1.33 -21.00
C HIS A 96 -20.88 -0.50 -22.27
N LYS A 97 -20.40 0.75 -22.14
CA LYS A 97 -20.21 1.68 -23.24
C LYS A 97 -18.75 2.12 -23.32
N CYS A 98 -18.22 2.14 -24.54
CA CYS A 98 -16.86 2.66 -24.82
C CYS A 98 -16.99 3.82 -25.80
N GLN A 99 -16.52 5.01 -25.41
CA GLN A 99 -16.60 6.21 -26.24
C GLN A 99 -15.47 7.18 -25.93
N ILE A 100 -15.16 8.06 -26.89
CA ILE A 100 -14.28 9.20 -26.67
C ILE A 100 -15.11 10.31 -26.02
N ASN A 101 -14.66 10.82 -24.89
CA ASN A 101 -15.30 11.96 -24.24
C ASN A 101 -15.08 13.23 -25.07
N PRO A 102 -16.15 13.97 -25.44
CA PRO A 102 -16.07 15.13 -26.34
C PRO A 102 -15.28 16.31 -25.74
N GLU A 103 -15.24 16.45 -24.42
CA GLU A 103 -14.53 17.53 -23.75
C GLU A 103 -13.05 17.18 -23.50
N THR A 104 -12.78 15.93 -23.05
CA THR A 104 -11.42 15.53 -22.65
C THR A 104 -10.65 14.81 -23.74
N GLY A 105 -11.33 14.24 -24.75
CA GLY A 105 -10.74 13.39 -25.77
C GLY A 105 -10.18 12.05 -25.24
N ILE A 106 -10.53 11.69 -24.01
CA ILE A 106 -10.14 10.44 -23.37
C ILE A 106 -11.09 9.33 -23.82
N LEU A 107 -10.55 8.16 -24.13
CA LEU A 107 -11.34 6.98 -24.39
C LEU A 107 -11.83 6.38 -23.07
N GLN A 108 -13.14 6.37 -22.88
CA GLN A 108 -13.81 5.98 -21.64
C GLN A 108 -14.57 4.66 -21.81
N LEU A 109 -14.53 3.82 -20.78
CA LEU A 109 -15.28 2.57 -20.68
C LEU A 109 -16.00 2.51 -19.32
N TYR A 110 -17.32 2.38 -19.30
CA TYR A 110 -18.15 2.41 -18.08
C TYR A 110 -19.49 1.69 -18.28
N GLU A 111 -20.16 1.36 -17.15
CA GLU A 111 -21.50 0.72 -17.20
C GLU A 111 -22.61 1.73 -17.48
N VAL A 112 -23.55 1.31 -18.32
CA VAL A 112 -24.75 2.09 -18.63
C VAL A 112 -25.90 1.64 -17.72
N VAL A 113 -26.55 2.56 -17.03
CA VAL A 113 -27.81 2.25 -16.34
C VAL A 113 -28.92 2.18 -17.38
N HIS A 114 -29.48 1.01 -17.60
CA HIS A 114 -30.74 0.87 -18.34
C HIS A 114 -31.82 1.41 -17.41
N GLY A 115 -32.38 2.57 -17.76
CA GLY A 115 -33.53 3.10 -17.04
C GLY A 115 -34.69 2.11 -17.17
N GLU A 116 -35.19 1.62 -16.05
CA GLU A 116 -36.56 1.13 -16.01
C GLU A 116 -37.46 2.29 -16.49
N SER A 117 -38.16 2.08 -17.59
CA SER A 117 -39.24 2.97 -18.01
C SER A 117 -40.21 3.11 -16.84
N VAL A 118 -40.26 4.28 -16.25
CA VAL A 118 -41.31 4.65 -15.30
C VAL A 118 -42.60 4.59 -16.07
N GLU A 119 -43.29 3.44 -16.08
CA GLU A 119 -44.70 3.38 -16.40
C GLU A 119 -45.40 4.22 -15.35
N THR A 120 -45.90 5.37 -15.80
CA THR A 120 -46.81 6.24 -15.07
C THR A 120 -48.08 5.44 -14.77
N ARG A 121 -48.13 4.76 -13.64
CA ARG A 121 -49.40 4.32 -13.08
C ARG A 121 -50.05 5.54 -12.45
N GLU A 122 -51.05 6.06 -13.16
CA GLU A 122 -52.09 6.88 -12.56
C GLU A 122 -52.73 6.08 -11.41
N SER A 123 -52.46 6.44 -10.20
CA SER A 123 -53.16 5.96 -9.01
C SER A 123 -54.05 7.09 -8.47
N GLU A 124 -55.33 6.77 -8.38
CA GLU A 124 -56.38 7.54 -7.73
C GLU A 124 -56.04 7.90 -6.26
N PRO A 125 -56.68 8.96 -5.72
CA PRO A 125 -56.29 9.50 -4.41
C PRO A 125 -56.96 8.73 -3.26
N GLU A 126 -56.21 8.12 -2.38
CA GLU A 126 -56.66 7.72 -1.04
C GLU A 126 -55.91 8.45 0.08
N SER A 127 -56.73 9.20 0.80
CA SER A 127 -56.73 9.65 2.20
C SER A 127 -55.44 9.78 3.02
N GLU A 128 -55.35 10.97 3.58
CA GLU A 128 -54.55 11.45 4.71
C GLU A 128 -54.26 10.43 5.84
N SER A 129 -53.00 10.29 6.21
CA SER A 129 -52.57 10.30 7.65
C SER A 129 -51.05 10.22 7.79
N ALA A 130 -50.54 11.03 8.72
CA ALA A 130 -49.23 11.03 9.36
C ALA A 130 -48.11 11.79 8.63
N VAL A 131 -47.93 13.02 9.05
CA VAL A 131 -46.80 13.91 8.87
C VAL A 131 -45.59 13.29 9.57
N SER A 132 -44.64 12.75 8.79
CA SER A 132 -43.25 12.60 9.21
C SER A 132 -42.52 13.92 9.01
N PRO A 133 -41.60 14.33 9.90
CA PRO A 133 -40.92 15.61 9.76
C PRO A 133 -40.09 15.63 8.48
N ALA A 134 -40.27 16.69 7.68
CA ALA A 134 -39.56 16.96 6.47
C ALA A 134 -38.04 16.85 6.72
N ALA A 135 -37.40 15.93 6.02
CA ALA A 135 -35.96 15.90 5.92
C ALA A 135 -35.49 17.24 5.33
N THR A 136 -34.62 17.92 6.05
CA THR A 136 -33.88 19.08 5.55
C THR A 136 -33.22 18.67 4.22
N PRO A 137 -33.30 19.45 3.13
CA PRO A 137 -32.62 19.09 1.89
C PRO A 137 -31.12 18.98 2.20
N ALA A 138 -30.57 17.79 1.99
CA ALA A 138 -29.13 17.53 2.18
C ALA A 138 -28.36 18.44 1.21
N THR A 139 -27.38 19.18 1.72
CA THR A 139 -26.50 20.00 0.89
C THR A 139 -25.75 19.08 -0.08
N PRO A 140 -25.74 19.36 -1.39
CA PRO A 140 -24.99 18.56 -2.35
C PRO A 140 -23.51 18.45 -1.94
N LEU A 141 -22.95 17.25 -2.01
CA LEU A 141 -21.55 17.02 -1.72
C LEU A 141 -20.63 17.65 -2.79
N LEU A 142 -21.14 17.77 -4.02
CA LEU A 142 -20.43 18.23 -5.21
C LEU A 142 -21.20 19.40 -5.85
N ASP A 143 -20.94 20.62 -5.40
CA ASP A 143 -21.55 21.84 -5.95
C ASP A 143 -20.60 22.49 -6.96
N PHE A 144 -20.52 21.87 -8.15
CA PHE A 144 -19.69 22.34 -9.27
C PHE A 144 -20.53 22.61 -10.50
N ARG A 145 -20.02 23.46 -11.40
CA ARG A 145 -20.69 23.79 -12.67
C ARG A 145 -20.62 22.61 -13.63
N ASP A 146 -21.63 22.47 -14.50
CA ASP A 146 -21.68 21.42 -15.52
C ASP A 146 -20.39 21.36 -16.36
N ARG A 147 -19.87 22.51 -16.78
CA ARG A 147 -18.63 22.60 -17.56
C ARG A 147 -17.41 22.06 -16.79
N GLU A 148 -17.33 22.27 -15.48
CA GLU A 148 -16.23 21.76 -14.64
C GLU A 148 -16.32 20.23 -14.55
N LEU A 149 -17.50 19.68 -14.31
CA LEU A 149 -17.73 18.24 -14.25
C LEU A 149 -17.46 17.54 -15.59
N LEU A 150 -17.93 18.12 -16.70
CA LEU A 150 -17.63 17.61 -18.04
C LEU A 150 -16.14 17.57 -18.34
N ARG A 151 -15.39 18.62 -17.97
CA ARG A 151 -13.93 18.70 -18.14
C ARG A 151 -13.17 17.73 -17.26
N LEU A 152 -13.77 17.26 -16.17
CA LEU A 152 -13.24 16.17 -15.34
C LEU A 152 -13.61 14.78 -15.89
N GLY A 153 -14.29 14.71 -17.01
CA GLY A 153 -14.62 13.47 -17.69
C GLY A 153 -15.97 12.87 -17.29
N VAL A 154 -16.80 13.57 -16.52
CA VAL A 154 -18.15 13.11 -16.21
C VAL A 154 -18.98 13.06 -17.50
N PRO A 155 -19.63 11.95 -17.85
CA PRO A 155 -20.52 11.88 -19.02
C PRO A 155 -21.73 12.79 -18.85
N GLU A 156 -22.21 13.40 -19.96
CA GLU A 156 -23.31 14.34 -19.95
C GLU A 156 -24.60 13.74 -19.35
N ASP A 157 -24.86 12.46 -19.64
CA ASP A 157 -26.03 11.72 -19.12
C ASP A 157 -25.90 11.40 -17.60
N ARG A 158 -24.77 11.69 -16.97
CA ARG A 158 -24.51 11.49 -15.54
C ARG A 158 -24.47 12.78 -14.72
N LEU A 159 -24.43 13.94 -15.35
CA LEU A 159 -24.29 15.23 -14.66
C LEU A 159 -25.32 15.43 -13.55
N GLN A 160 -26.59 15.17 -13.84
CA GLN A 160 -27.68 15.38 -12.86
C GLN A 160 -27.56 14.42 -11.67
N ALA A 161 -27.22 13.17 -11.94
CA ALA A 161 -27.01 12.17 -10.89
C ALA A 161 -25.80 12.54 -10.00
N VAL A 162 -24.69 13.00 -10.58
CA VAL A 162 -23.51 13.45 -9.84
C VAL A 162 -23.82 14.67 -8.96
N LYS A 163 -24.57 15.64 -9.48
CA LYS A 163 -24.98 16.84 -8.71
C LYS A 163 -25.94 16.54 -7.57
N SER A 164 -26.71 15.46 -7.66
CA SER A 164 -27.63 15.07 -6.59
C SER A 164 -26.97 14.31 -5.45
N VAL A 165 -25.70 13.92 -5.59
CA VAL A 165 -24.95 13.19 -4.58
C VAL A 165 -24.79 14.03 -3.30
N ALA A 166 -25.31 13.53 -2.18
CA ALA A 166 -25.23 14.19 -0.88
C ALA A 166 -24.22 13.53 0.07
N SER A 167 -23.72 12.33 -0.27
CA SER A 167 -22.78 11.59 0.55
C SER A 167 -21.78 10.81 -0.28
N MET A 168 -20.64 10.49 0.34
CA MET A 168 -19.62 9.65 -0.29
C MET A 168 -20.13 8.24 -0.60
N ALA A 169 -21.04 7.69 0.21
CA ALA A 169 -21.66 6.40 -0.05
C ALA A 169 -22.49 6.39 -1.35
N GLU A 170 -23.17 7.49 -1.64
CA GLU A 170 -23.91 7.66 -2.89
C GLU A 170 -22.95 7.77 -4.08
N LEU A 171 -21.83 8.51 -3.94
CA LEU A 171 -20.79 8.57 -4.97
C LEU A 171 -20.18 7.20 -5.22
N ASP A 172 -19.90 6.42 -4.16
CA ASP A 172 -19.38 5.05 -4.28
C ASP A 172 -20.36 4.11 -5.01
N ALA A 173 -21.66 4.28 -4.81
CA ALA A 173 -22.69 3.52 -5.53
C ALA A 173 -22.68 3.81 -7.06
N MET A 174 -22.20 4.97 -7.47
CA MET A 174 -22.08 5.35 -8.88
C MET A 174 -20.76 4.89 -9.54
N LYS A 175 -19.84 4.28 -8.81
CA LYS A 175 -18.49 3.90 -9.26
C LYS A 175 -18.48 3.12 -10.59
N ALA A 176 -19.39 2.14 -10.76
CA ALA A 176 -19.45 1.34 -11.98
C ALA A 176 -20.00 2.12 -13.18
N THR A 177 -20.86 3.11 -12.93
CA THR A 177 -21.57 3.90 -13.95
C THR A 177 -20.85 5.19 -14.35
N LEU A 178 -19.72 5.48 -13.70
CA LEU A 178 -18.83 6.59 -14.03
C LEU A 178 -17.53 6.06 -14.64
N PRO A 179 -16.94 6.78 -15.60
CA PRO A 179 -15.55 6.52 -15.99
C PRO A 179 -14.63 6.61 -14.77
N VAL A 180 -13.64 5.73 -14.69
CA VAL A 180 -12.74 5.62 -13.51
C VAL A 180 -12.07 6.96 -13.19
N GLU A 181 -11.57 7.67 -14.21
CA GLU A 181 -10.93 8.98 -14.07
C GLU A 181 -11.89 10.05 -13.54
N ALA A 182 -13.14 10.05 -14.00
CA ALA A 182 -14.17 10.97 -13.50
C ALA A 182 -14.53 10.65 -12.04
N TYR A 183 -14.75 9.38 -11.73
CA TYR A 183 -15.01 8.94 -10.37
C TYR A 183 -13.86 9.31 -9.42
N GLU A 184 -12.59 9.10 -9.82
CA GLU A 184 -11.41 9.50 -9.04
C GLU A 184 -11.39 11.01 -8.78
N ALA A 185 -11.59 11.83 -9.83
CA ALA A 185 -11.62 13.28 -9.71
C ALA A 185 -12.71 13.76 -8.75
N LEU A 186 -13.93 13.18 -8.85
CA LEU A 186 -15.05 13.49 -7.97
C LEU A 186 -14.76 13.09 -6.51
N CYS A 187 -14.07 11.98 -6.30
CA CYS A 187 -13.64 11.57 -4.95
C CYS A 187 -12.66 12.58 -4.32
N PHE A 188 -11.71 13.11 -5.09
CA PHE A 188 -10.79 14.14 -4.59
C PHE A 188 -11.52 15.43 -4.23
N LEU A 189 -12.45 15.88 -5.08
CA LEU A 189 -13.26 17.05 -4.79
C LEU A 189 -14.14 16.86 -3.55
N ALA A 190 -14.77 15.71 -3.41
CA ALA A 190 -15.59 15.37 -2.25
C ALA A 190 -14.78 15.27 -0.93
N ASP A 191 -13.50 14.93 -1.02
CA ASP A 191 -12.56 14.93 0.09
C ASP A 191 -11.99 16.34 0.41
N GLY A 192 -12.44 17.38 -0.34
CA GLY A 192 -12.07 18.78 -0.11
C GLY A 192 -10.76 19.22 -0.77
N GLU A 193 -10.26 18.49 -1.77
CA GLU A 193 -9.15 18.96 -2.60
C GLU A 193 -9.58 20.16 -3.45
N ASP A 194 -8.65 21.05 -3.75
CA ASP A 194 -8.92 22.25 -4.53
C ASP A 194 -9.27 21.91 -5.99
N LEU A 195 -10.32 22.56 -6.54
CA LEU A 195 -10.78 22.32 -7.90
C LEU A 195 -9.67 22.56 -8.93
N ASP A 196 -8.86 23.60 -8.76
CA ASP A 196 -7.81 23.93 -9.72
C ASP A 196 -6.69 22.87 -9.68
N GLU A 197 -6.40 22.28 -8.51
CA GLU A 197 -5.46 21.17 -8.38
C GLU A 197 -6.01 19.90 -9.06
N VAL A 198 -7.27 19.56 -8.85
CA VAL A 198 -7.94 18.41 -9.49
C VAL A 198 -8.08 18.63 -11.00
N MET A 199 -8.49 19.83 -11.43
CA MET A 199 -8.58 20.19 -12.85
C MET A 199 -7.22 20.15 -13.57
N ALA A 200 -6.15 20.54 -12.89
CA ALA A 200 -4.82 20.46 -13.48
C ALA A 200 -4.36 19.01 -13.67
N GLU A 201 -4.92 18.06 -12.93
CA GLU A 201 -4.57 16.65 -12.97
C GLU A 201 -5.47 15.80 -13.87
N TYR A 202 -6.77 15.97 -13.73
CA TYR A 202 -7.80 15.20 -14.45
C TYR A 202 -8.44 16.01 -15.60
N GLY A 203 -8.49 17.32 -15.47
CA GLY A 203 -9.06 18.22 -16.45
C GLY A 203 -8.18 18.40 -17.69
N GLN A 204 -8.80 18.82 -18.77
CA GLN A 204 -8.09 19.25 -19.98
C GLN A 204 -8.10 20.78 -20.06
N PRO A 205 -6.98 21.42 -20.46
CA PRO A 205 -6.99 22.83 -20.81
C PRO A 205 -7.94 23.09 -21.97
N ASP A 206 -8.48 24.31 -22.07
CA ASP A 206 -9.29 24.74 -23.22
C ASP A 206 -8.49 24.52 -24.51
N GLY A 207 -8.94 23.60 -25.36
CA GLY A 207 -8.28 23.17 -26.58
C GLY A 207 -9.23 23.14 -27.77
N PRO A 208 -8.73 22.84 -29.00
CA PRO A 208 -9.58 22.68 -30.18
C PRO A 208 -10.58 21.56 -29.97
N GLN A 209 -11.73 21.65 -30.66
CA GLN A 209 -12.83 20.68 -30.59
C GLN A 209 -12.28 19.26 -30.81
N VAL A 210 -12.63 18.35 -29.90
CA VAL A 210 -12.18 16.95 -29.92
C VAL A 210 -12.90 16.20 -31.03
N ASP A 211 -12.15 15.51 -31.90
CA ASP A 211 -12.72 14.55 -32.84
C ASP A 211 -13.03 13.23 -32.10
N THR A 212 -14.31 12.99 -31.82
CA THR A 212 -14.77 11.79 -31.12
C THR A 212 -14.72 10.52 -31.99
N SER A 213 -14.34 10.62 -33.27
CA SER A 213 -14.13 9.49 -34.17
C SER A 213 -12.66 9.02 -34.26
N ASP A 214 -11.71 9.87 -33.81
CA ASP A 214 -10.26 9.57 -33.88
C ASP A 214 -9.78 8.77 -32.67
N LEU A 215 -9.95 7.45 -32.74
CA LEU A 215 -9.45 6.51 -31.74
C LEU A 215 -7.90 6.53 -31.63
N ALA A 216 -7.19 6.81 -32.74
CA ALA A 216 -5.73 6.84 -32.71
C ALA A 216 -5.22 8.03 -31.89
N ALA A 217 -5.79 9.21 -32.07
CA ALA A 217 -5.47 10.38 -31.26
C ALA A 217 -5.89 10.17 -29.79
N ALA A 218 -7.02 9.53 -29.53
CA ALA A 218 -7.46 9.22 -28.17
C ALA A 218 -6.50 8.26 -27.46
N LEU A 219 -5.96 7.25 -28.13
CA LEU A 219 -4.98 6.31 -27.57
C LEU A 219 -3.62 6.95 -27.24
N GLN A 220 -3.28 8.08 -27.84
CA GLN A 220 -2.06 8.83 -27.48
C GLN A 220 -2.20 9.64 -26.20
N ARG A 221 -3.41 9.80 -25.67
CA ARG A 221 -3.61 10.57 -24.45
C ARG A 221 -3.16 9.78 -23.21
N PRO A 222 -2.41 10.43 -22.30
CA PRO A 222 -1.86 9.74 -21.11
C PRO A 222 -2.92 9.03 -20.26
N GLN A 223 -4.11 9.63 -20.11
CA GLN A 223 -5.20 9.04 -19.34
C GLN A 223 -5.80 7.80 -20.03
N THR A 224 -5.90 7.81 -21.37
CA THR A 224 -6.32 6.63 -22.14
C THR A 224 -5.31 5.50 -22.04
N GLN A 225 -4.02 5.80 -22.13
CA GLN A 225 -2.93 4.81 -22.02
C GLN A 225 -2.87 4.10 -20.67
N ARG A 226 -3.49 4.64 -19.65
CA ARG A 226 -3.67 3.96 -18.35
C ARG A 226 -4.59 2.75 -18.42
N ARG A 227 -5.57 2.79 -19.28
CA ARG A 227 -6.62 1.79 -19.38
C ARG A 227 -6.53 0.95 -20.65
N PHE A 228 -5.93 1.49 -21.68
CA PHE A 228 -5.75 0.83 -22.98
C PHE A 228 -4.28 0.82 -23.34
N GLN A 229 -3.73 -0.36 -23.56
CA GLN A 229 -2.33 -0.52 -23.94
C GLN A 229 -2.25 -0.90 -25.42
N VAL A 230 -1.51 -0.10 -26.18
CA VAL A 230 -1.12 -0.45 -27.56
C VAL A 230 0.03 -1.43 -27.44
N VAL A 231 -0.13 -2.61 -28.00
CA VAL A 231 0.86 -3.68 -27.95
C VAL A 231 1.53 -3.83 -29.30
N ASP A 232 2.75 -3.32 -29.40
CA ASP A 232 3.51 -3.30 -30.66
C ASP A 232 4.38 -4.54 -30.84
N ASP A 233 4.80 -5.23 -29.76
CA ASP A 233 5.71 -6.38 -29.78
C ASP A 233 5.07 -7.66 -29.20
N GLU A 234 5.36 -8.84 -29.81
CA GLU A 234 4.93 -10.17 -29.35
C GLU A 234 5.55 -10.53 -27.99
N LEU A 235 6.80 -10.14 -27.77
CA LEU A 235 7.49 -10.41 -26.52
C LEU A 235 6.87 -9.60 -25.37
N GLU A 236 6.49 -8.36 -25.65
CA GLU A 236 5.80 -7.48 -24.72
C GLU A 236 4.40 -8.04 -24.38
N LEU A 237 3.65 -8.51 -25.38
CA LEU A 237 2.36 -9.16 -25.20
C LEU A 237 2.47 -10.43 -24.33
N GLN A 238 3.43 -11.30 -24.63
CA GLN A 238 3.66 -12.50 -23.83
C GLN A 238 4.04 -12.14 -22.39
N GLN A 239 4.92 -11.19 -22.20
CA GLN A 239 5.27 -10.67 -20.87
C GLN A 239 4.05 -10.13 -20.13
N MET A 240 3.15 -9.43 -20.81
CA MET A 240 1.91 -8.91 -20.23
C MET A 240 0.90 -9.99 -19.86
N LEU A 241 0.74 -11.03 -20.70
CA LEU A 241 -0.20 -12.12 -20.49
C LEU A 241 0.33 -13.16 -19.48
N GLU A 242 1.66 -13.36 -19.44
CA GLU A 242 2.33 -14.28 -18.51
C GLU A 242 2.72 -13.58 -17.19
N ALA A 243 2.80 -12.26 -17.20
CA ALA A 243 3.16 -11.51 -16.01
C ALA A 243 2.08 -11.68 -14.95
N PRO A 244 2.47 -12.05 -13.73
CA PRO A 244 1.57 -11.88 -12.60
C PRO A 244 1.13 -10.41 -12.53
N LEU A 245 -0.08 -10.14 -12.02
CA LEU A 245 -0.57 -8.79 -11.69
C LEU A 245 0.47 -7.93 -10.94
N GLU A 246 1.49 -8.56 -10.41
CA GLU A 246 2.66 -7.98 -9.73
C GLU A 246 3.55 -7.10 -10.62
N GLN A 247 3.61 -7.31 -11.92
CA GLN A 247 4.38 -6.44 -12.82
C GLN A 247 3.67 -5.10 -13.06
N TRP A 248 2.36 -5.03 -12.83
CA TRP A 248 1.59 -3.77 -12.84
C TRP A 248 1.95 -2.85 -11.66
N ARG A 249 2.67 -3.35 -10.66
CA ARG A 249 3.20 -2.58 -9.53
C ARG A 249 4.16 -1.45 -9.91
N VAL A 250 4.61 -1.43 -11.15
CA VAL A 250 5.61 -0.47 -11.62
C VAL A 250 4.99 0.73 -12.34
N PHE A 251 3.68 0.74 -12.63
CA PHE A 251 3.03 1.84 -13.32
C PHE A 251 2.62 2.96 -12.37
N LEU A 252 3.06 4.17 -12.72
CA LEU A 252 2.70 5.38 -11.99
C LEU A 252 1.30 5.85 -12.38
N HIS A 253 0.44 5.95 -11.40
CA HIS A 253 -0.81 6.68 -11.54
C HIS A 253 -0.53 8.18 -11.80
N PRO A 254 -1.35 8.94 -12.58
CA PRO A 254 -1.11 10.37 -12.81
C PRO A 254 -0.95 11.19 -11.54
N THR A 255 -1.78 10.97 -10.51
CA THR A 255 -1.64 11.63 -9.20
C THR A 255 -0.26 11.38 -8.59
N GLN A 256 0.24 10.16 -8.73
CA GLN A 256 1.58 9.78 -8.28
C GLN A 256 2.67 10.40 -9.17
N ARG A 257 2.42 10.53 -10.49
CA ARG A 257 3.38 11.12 -11.43
C ARG A 257 3.73 12.56 -11.06
N ARG A 258 2.75 13.37 -10.69
CA ARG A 258 2.99 14.75 -10.21
C ARG A 258 3.89 14.80 -8.98
N LEU A 259 3.69 13.88 -8.02
CA LEU A 259 4.54 13.80 -6.84
C LEU A 259 5.98 13.44 -7.20
N VAL A 260 6.14 12.59 -8.21
CA VAL A 260 7.44 12.13 -8.71
C VAL A 260 8.17 13.20 -9.50
N GLU A 261 7.49 13.90 -10.40
CA GLU A 261 8.11 14.80 -11.39
C GLU A 261 8.22 16.26 -10.90
N ARG A 262 7.54 16.61 -9.80
CA ARG A 262 7.59 17.97 -9.23
C ARG A 262 8.95 18.23 -8.56
N HIS A 263 9.49 19.42 -8.78
CA HIS A 263 10.58 19.94 -7.95
C HIS A 263 10.06 20.40 -6.59
N TRP A 264 10.72 19.95 -5.54
CA TRP A 264 10.37 20.30 -4.16
C TRP A 264 11.40 21.22 -3.55
N ASN A 265 10.96 22.31 -2.93
CA ASN A 265 11.82 23.24 -2.22
C ASN A 265 12.14 22.71 -0.80
N GLY A 266 12.86 21.58 -0.70
CA GLY A 266 13.19 20.89 0.53
C GLY A 266 12.39 19.60 0.75
N PRO A 267 12.40 19.03 1.98
CA PRO A 267 11.80 17.76 2.31
C PRO A 267 10.31 17.66 1.98
N VAL A 268 9.89 16.57 1.38
CA VAL A 268 8.48 16.26 1.09
C VAL A 268 8.06 14.98 1.81
N ARG A 269 6.87 14.99 2.39
CA ARG A 269 6.24 13.80 3.01
C ARG A 269 5.08 13.32 2.15
N VAL A 270 5.06 12.02 1.87
CA VAL A 270 3.97 11.34 1.15
C VAL A 270 3.41 10.23 2.05
N LEU A 271 2.21 10.43 2.56
CA LEU A 271 1.47 9.43 3.32
C LEU A 271 0.53 8.64 2.41
N GLY A 272 0.21 7.43 2.82
CA GLY A 272 -0.79 6.62 2.12
C GLY A 272 -1.06 5.33 2.85
N GLY A 273 -2.28 4.82 2.76
CA GLY A 273 -2.66 3.53 3.30
C GLY A 273 -1.99 2.34 2.60
N ALA A 274 -2.30 1.13 3.07
CA ALA A 274 -1.86 -0.08 2.40
C ALA A 274 -2.32 -0.10 0.94
N GLY A 275 -1.44 -0.50 0.02
CA GLY A 275 -1.79 -0.67 -1.41
C GLY A 275 -1.93 0.61 -2.23
N THR A 276 -1.64 1.79 -1.68
CA THR A 276 -1.74 3.08 -2.40
C THR A 276 -0.54 3.39 -3.31
N GLY A 277 0.44 2.49 -3.40
CA GLY A 277 1.59 2.65 -4.29
C GLY A 277 2.71 3.54 -3.76
N LYS A 278 2.84 3.72 -2.45
CA LYS A 278 3.91 4.50 -1.79
C LYS A 278 5.31 4.14 -2.29
N THR A 279 5.67 2.87 -2.23
CA THR A 279 6.97 2.35 -2.69
C THR A 279 7.17 2.58 -4.20
N VAL A 280 6.10 2.52 -5.00
CA VAL A 280 6.13 2.84 -6.43
C VAL A 280 6.51 4.30 -6.64
N VAL A 281 5.88 5.21 -5.92
CA VAL A 281 6.23 6.65 -5.93
C VAL A 281 7.71 6.85 -5.55
N ALA A 282 8.18 6.18 -4.50
CA ALA A 282 9.57 6.26 -4.05
C ALA A 282 10.55 5.79 -5.16
N MET A 283 10.29 4.65 -5.79
CA MET A 283 11.14 4.09 -6.86
C MET A 283 11.16 4.99 -8.11
N HIS A 284 10.01 5.47 -8.54
CA HIS A 284 9.94 6.37 -9.70
C HIS A 284 10.58 7.73 -9.39
N ARG A 285 10.43 8.23 -8.17
CA ARG A 285 11.14 9.44 -7.72
C ARG A 285 12.65 9.25 -7.78
N ALA A 286 13.15 8.09 -7.35
CA ALA A 286 14.57 7.75 -7.45
C ALA A 286 15.06 7.80 -8.90
N ARG A 287 14.34 7.15 -9.82
CA ARG A 287 14.64 7.21 -11.26
C ARG A 287 14.62 8.63 -11.81
N TRP A 288 13.60 9.42 -11.44
CA TRP A 288 13.44 10.79 -11.91
C TRP A 288 14.57 11.70 -11.41
N LEU A 289 14.94 11.60 -10.13
CA LEU A 289 16.05 12.37 -9.54
C LEU A 289 17.36 12.09 -10.27
N VAL A 290 17.70 10.83 -10.49
CA VAL A 290 18.93 10.45 -11.23
C VAL A 290 18.91 10.96 -12.67
N LYS A 291 17.75 10.99 -13.31
CA LYS A 291 17.64 11.42 -14.71
C LYS A 291 17.67 12.95 -14.88
N HIS A 292 17.12 13.70 -13.91
CA HIS A 292 16.81 15.12 -14.09
C HIS A 292 17.49 16.07 -13.09
N VAL A 293 17.99 15.56 -11.95
CA VAL A 293 18.51 16.39 -10.85
C VAL A 293 19.99 16.10 -10.56
N LEU A 294 20.35 14.82 -10.43
CA LEU A 294 21.70 14.43 -10.01
C LEU A 294 22.74 14.64 -11.12
N GLN A 295 23.91 15.16 -10.73
CA GLN A 295 25.09 15.18 -11.59
C GLN A 295 25.76 13.79 -11.64
N PRO A 296 26.62 13.49 -12.65
CA PRO A 296 27.17 12.13 -12.86
C PRO A 296 27.94 11.53 -11.69
N ARG A 297 28.44 12.34 -10.75
CA ARG A 297 29.18 11.86 -9.55
C ARG A 297 28.39 11.91 -8.26
N GLU A 298 27.16 12.44 -8.32
CA GLU A 298 26.29 12.52 -7.16
C GLU A 298 25.56 11.20 -6.95
N GLN A 299 25.25 10.91 -5.69
CA GLN A 299 24.60 9.67 -5.26
C GLN A 299 23.24 9.97 -4.62
N LEU A 300 22.30 9.06 -4.83
CA LEU A 300 21.00 9.01 -4.19
C LEU A 300 20.96 7.84 -3.20
N LEU A 301 20.52 8.09 -1.97
CA LEU A 301 20.18 7.04 -1.02
C LEU A 301 18.70 6.69 -1.12
N VAL A 302 18.38 5.42 -1.28
CA VAL A 302 17.04 4.87 -1.02
C VAL A 302 17.14 3.96 0.19
N THR A 303 16.46 4.33 1.27
CA THR A 303 16.55 3.58 2.53
C THR A 303 15.19 3.16 3.04
N THR A 304 15.17 2.04 3.73
CA THR A 304 13.98 1.48 4.38
C THR A 304 14.38 0.79 5.69
N PHE A 305 13.39 0.42 6.49
CA PHE A 305 13.64 -0.15 7.81
C PHE A 305 14.18 -1.59 7.78
N THR A 306 13.67 -2.45 6.86
CA THR A 306 14.05 -3.86 6.81
C THR A 306 14.99 -4.19 5.65
N ARG A 307 15.87 -5.18 5.87
CA ARG A 307 16.79 -5.68 4.84
C ARG A 307 16.04 -6.31 3.65
N ASN A 308 14.97 -7.07 3.93
CA ASN A 308 14.20 -7.74 2.88
C ASN A 308 13.56 -6.72 1.93
N LEU A 309 12.97 -5.64 2.49
CA LEU A 309 12.37 -4.59 1.68
C LEU A 309 13.41 -3.82 0.84
N SER A 310 14.61 -3.57 1.39
CA SER A 310 15.68 -2.93 0.58
C SER A 310 16.11 -3.80 -0.59
N THR A 311 16.16 -5.12 -0.43
CA THR A 311 16.46 -6.06 -1.52
C THR A 311 15.36 -6.07 -2.58
N ASP A 312 14.09 -6.05 -2.17
CA ASP A 312 12.94 -5.98 -3.10
C ASP A 312 12.91 -4.65 -3.86
N ILE A 313 13.11 -3.52 -3.18
CA ILE A 313 13.21 -2.20 -3.81
C ILE A 313 14.35 -2.17 -4.84
N GLU A 314 15.52 -2.69 -4.51
CA GLU A 314 16.65 -2.75 -5.45
C GLU A 314 16.32 -3.60 -6.68
N ALA A 315 15.73 -4.78 -6.49
CA ALA A 315 15.33 -5.66 -7.59
C ALA A 315 14.28 -4.99 -8.51
N ASN A 316 13.34 -4.25 -7.96
CA ASN A 316 12.34 -3.52 -8.73
C ASN A 316 12.91 -2.26 -9.41
N LEU A 317 13.82 -1.53 -8.77
CA LEU A 317 14.54 -0.42 -9.41
C LEU A 317 15.34 -0.88 -10.64
N ARG A 318 15.97 -2.06 -10.57
CA ARG A 318 16.69 -2.64 -11.73
C ARG A 318 15.78 -2.95 -12.93
N LYS A 319 14.47 -3.07 -12.75
CA LYS A 319 13.49 -3.25 -13.84
C LYS A 319 13.14 -1.94 -14.54
N ILE A 320 13.25 -0.79 -13.85
CA ILE A 320 12.83 0.53 -14.36
C ILE A 320 13.98 1.48 -14.64
N CYS A 321 15.18 1.19 -14.15
CA CYS A 321 16.38 2.01 -14.32
C CYS A 321 17.40 1.33 -15.23
N THR A 322 18.17 2.12 -15.97
CA THR A 322 19.31 1.60 -16.71
C THR A 322 20.47 1.23 -15.78
N PRO A 323 21.42 0.37 -16.22
CA PRO A 323 22.61 0.04 -15.42
C PRO A 323 23.41 1.28 -14.98
N GLU A 324 23.47 2.32 -15.82
CA GLU A 324 24.15 3.58 -15.52
C GLU A 324 23.42 4.35 -14.41
N GLN A 325 22.09 4.42 -14.47
CA GLN A 325 21.27 5.05 -13.44
C GLN A 325 21.42 4.32 -12.10
N MET A 326 21.45 2.98 -12.13
CA MET A 326 21.63 2.17 -10.91
C MET A 326 22.99 2.40 -10.23
N LYS A 327 24.03 2.85 -10.95
CA LYS A 327 25.32 3.21 -10.33
C LYS A 327 25.23 4.44 -9.42
N GLN A 328 24.23 5.29 -9.62
CA GLN A 328 23.99 6.49 -8.81
C GLN A 328 22.98 6.27 -7.68
N ILE A 329 22.35 5.09 -7.62
CA ILE A 329 21.34 4.75 -6.60
C ILE A 329 21.93 3.72 -5.65
N GLU A 330 21.99 4.08 -4.39
CA GLU A 330 22.34 3.14 -3.33
C GLU A 330 21.11 2.75 -2.54
N VAL A 331 20.79 1.45 -2.49
CA VAL A 331 19.63 0.90 -1.76
C VAL A 331 20.11 0.10 -0.58
N LEU A 332 19.89 0.59 0.63
CA LEU A 332 20.27 -0.09 1.88
C LEU A 332 19.30 0.23 3.01
N ASN A 333 19.15 -0.71 3.94
CA ASN A 333 18.55 -0.36 5.22
C ASN A 333 19.54 0.45 6.07
N ILE A 334 19.02 1.34 6.92
CA ILE A 334 19.85 2.34 7.62
C ILE A 334 20.87 1.71 8.58
N ASP A 335 20.55 0.60 9.25
CA ASP A 335 21.48 -0.08 10.16
C ASP A 335 22.69 -0.68 9.41
N ALA A 336 22.46 -1.27 8.23
CA ALA A 336 23.54 -1.78 7.38
C ALA A 336 24.41 -0.63 6.86
N TRP A 337 23.80 0.51 6.53
CA TRP A 337 24.52 1.70 6.13
C TRP A 337 25.45 2.21 7.24
N VAL A 338 24.94 2.36 8.47
CA VAL A 338 25.71 2.79 9.65
C VAL A 338 26.92 1.86 9.89
N ARG A 339 26.68 0.55 9.90
CA ARG A 339 27.77 -0.44 10.11
C ARG A 339 28.84 -0.33 9.04
N ARG A 340 28.45 -0.17 7.77
CA ARG A 340 29.40 -0.03 6.66
C ARG A 340 30.17 1.28 6.75
N PHE A 341 29.51 2.37 7.10
CA PHE A 341 30.14 3.68 7.30
C PHE A 341 31.19 3.61 8.41
N LEU A 342 30.82 3.13 9.61
CA LEU A 342 31.73 3.01 10.74
C LEU A 342 32.94 2.11 10.41
N LYS A 343 32.71 0.99 9.70
CA LYS A 343 33.80 0.11 9.26
C LYS A 343 34.76 0.82 8.31
N ARG A 344 34.24 1.61 7.36
CA ARG A 344 35.05 2.42 6.43
C ARG A 344 35.87 3.46 7.15
N GLU A 345 35.31 4.11 8.15
CA GLU A 345 35.97 5.12 8.98
C GLU A 345 36.77 4.52 10.14
N GLN A 346 37.02 3.20 10.14
CA GLN A 346 37.79 2.46 11.15
C GLN A 346 37.28 2.66 12.59
N GLN A 347 35.97 2.86 12.75
CA GLN A 347 35.33 3.02 14.06
C GLN A 347 34.83 1.66 14.59
N PRO A 348 34.61 1.53 15.93
CA PRO A 348 34.00 0.33 16.51
C PRO A 348 32.64 0.00 15.88
N THR A 349 32.35 -1.29 15.68
CA THR A 349 31.14 -1.80 15.05
C THR A 349 30.42 -2.87 15.88
N ASN A 350 30.78 -3.04 17.14
CA ASN A 350 30.15 -4.02 18.03
C ASN A 350 28.82 -3.52 18.57
N ILE A 351 27.84 -3.45 17.67
CA ILE A 351 26.48 -2.96 17.99
C ILE A 351 25.69 -4.10 18.60
N VAL A 352 25.11 -3.84 19.79
CA VAL A 352 24.27 -4.76 20.54
C VAL A 352 22.85 -4.24 20.72
N TYR A 353 21.91 -5.17 20.85
CA TYR A 353 20.50 -4.88 21.02
C TYR A 353 19.96 -5.50 22.31
N PRO A 354 18.95 -4.91 22.97
CA PRO A 354 18.20 -5.54 24.04
C PRO A 354 17.69 -6.92 23.65
N GLY A 355 17.78 -7.88 24.57
CA GLY A 355 17.46 -9.29 24.32
C GLY A 355 18.61 -10.10 23.71
N GLN A 356 19.80 -9.51 23.54
CA GLN A 356 21.02 -10.23 23.24
C GLN A 356 21.82 -10.45 24.55
N ASP A 357 22.38 -11.63 24.72
CA ASP A 357 23.10 -12.01 25.93
C ASP A 357 24.13 -10.96 26.37
N ALA A 358 24.87 -10.37 25.44
CA ALA A 358 25.89 -9.36 25.72
C ALA A 358 25.29 -8.05 26.31
N PHE A 359 24.15 -7.61 25.84
CA PHE A 359 23.44 -6.46 26.37
C PHE A 359 22.76 -6.78 27.70
N ASP A 360 22.07 -7.92 27.77
CA ASP A 360 21.31 -8.34 28.95
C ASP A 360 22.21 -8.56 30.16
N GLN A 361 23.43 -9.11 29.97
CA GLN A 361 24.44 -9.19 31.02
C GLN A 361 24.91 -7.80 31.51
N CYS A 362 25.02 -6.80 30.64
CA CYS A 362 25.32 -5.43 31.05
C CYS A 362 24.19 -4.82 31.87
N LEU A 363 22.93 -5.03 31.41
CA LEU A 363 21.75 -4.57 32.11
C LEU A 363 21.62 -5.22 33.50
N GLN A 364 21.78 -6.52 33.61
CA GLN A 364 21.74 -7.24 34.90
C GLN A 364 22.74 -6.70 35.91
N LYS A 365 23.98 -6.37 35.49
CA LYS A 365 24.98 -5.73 36.36
C LYS A 365 24.54 -4.33 36.79
N ALA A 366 24.02 -3.54 35.85
CA ALA A 366 23.51 -2.20 36.14
C ALA A 366 22.32 -2.22 37.12
N MET A 367 21.45 -3.20 37.00
CA MET A 367 20.30 -3.40 37.88
C MET A 367 20.68 -3.68 39.33
N GLN A 368 21.93 -4.11 39.63
CA GLN A 368 22.40 -4.23 41.01
C GLN A 368 22.47 -2.90 41.74
N LEU A 369 22.48 -1.76 41.01
CA LEU A 369 22.40 -0.41 41.56
C LEU A 369 20.99 0.16 41.65
N ALA A 370 19.96 -0.62 41.29
CA ALA A 370 18.60 -0.18 41.37
C ALA A 370 18.16 0.03 42.84
N ASP A 371 17.53 1.15 43.12
CA ASP A 371 16.98 1.45 44.44
C ASP A 371 15.70 0.63 44.67
N GLY A 372 15.81 -0.42 45.47
CA GLY A 372 14.68 -1.30 45.79
C GLY A 372 13.48 -0.60 46.43
N SER A 373 13.67 0.58 47.02
CA SER A 373 12.58 1.36 47.64
C SER A 373 11.63 1.95 46.60
N LEU A 374 12.01 1.99 45.33
CA LEU A 374 11.17 2.51 44.22
C LEU A 374 10.21 1.46 43.67
N GLU A 375 10.43 0.16 43.98
CA GLU A 375 9.61 -0.97 43.51
C GLU A 375 9.37 -0.98 41.98
N LEU A 376 10.38 -0.47 41.21
CA LEU A 376 10.28 -0.41 39.76
C LEU A 376 10.86 -1.68 39.12
N PRO A 377 10.12 -2.35 38.20
CA PRO A 377 10.61 -3.57 37.53
C PRO A 377 11.72 -3.26 36.51
N GLU A 378 12.51 -4.29 36.17
CA GLU A 378 13.57 -4.17 35.15
C GLU A 378 13.03 -3.63 33.81
N SER A 379 11.83 -4.04 33.42
CA SER A 379 11.16 -3.53 32.22
C SER A 379 11.01 -2.01 32.20
N PHE A 380 10.74 -1.39 33.37
CA PHE A 380 10.68 0.06 33.49
C PHE A 380 12.00 0.74 33.16
N TYR A 381 13.13 0.19 33.68
CA TYR A 381 14.47 0.74 33.38
C TYR A 381 14.83 0.59 31.92
N LEU A 382 14.54 -0.57 31.34
CA LEU A 382 14.78 -0.81 29.91
C LEU A 382 13.97 0.13 29.02
N GLU A 383 12.70 0.33 29.31
CA GLU A 383 11.84 1.27 28.58
C GLU A 383 12.27 2.73 28.75
N GLU A 384 12.65 3.13 29.99
CA GLU A 384 13.16 4.48 30.27
C GLU A 384 14.47 4.73 29.51
N TRP A 385 15.36 3.72 29.46
CA TRP A 385 16.57 3.75 28.67
C TRP A 385 16.29 3.95 27.20
N GLN A 386 15.42 3.12 26.61
CA GLN A 386 15.13 3.14 25.18
C GLN A 386 14.30 4.35 24.72
N ARG A 387 13.43 4.91 25.57
CA ARG A 387 12.49 5.96 25.19
C ARG A 387 12.89 7.35 25.66
N VAL A 388 13.69 7.47 26.68
CA VAL A 388 14.07 8.76 27.27
C VAL A 388 15.57 8.98 27.14
N VAL A 389 16.39 8.06 27.62
CA VAL A 389 17.83 8.24 27.73
C VAL A 389 18.52 8.20 26.37
N LEU A 390 18.29 7.15 25.58
CA LEU A 390 18.93 6.97 24.28
C LEU A 390 18.50 8.03 23.24
N PRO A 391 17.20 8.21 22.94
CA PRO A 391 16.77 9.09 21.85
C PRO A 391 17.14 10.55 22.07
N GLN A 392 17.21 10.98 23.35
CA GLN A 392 17.59 12.35 23.72
C GLN A 392 19.09 12.49 24.02
N ARG A 393 19.87 11.40 23.81
CA ARG A 393 21.31 11.41 24.04
C ARG A 393 21.71 11.87 25.45
N VAL A 394 20.94 11.45 26.45
CA VAL A 394 21.17 11.81 27.83
C VAL A 394 22.43 11.11 28.35
N THR A 395 23.47 11.86 28.69
CA THR A 395 24.77 11.34 29.14
C THR A 395 25.12 11.68 30.60
N SER A 396 24.35 12.57 31.21
CA SER A 396 24.56 13.02 32.56
C SER A 396 23.26 13.07 33.38
N ARG A 397 23.40 12.96 34.70
CA ARG A 397 22.31 13.09 35.66
C ARG A 397 21.55 14.43 35.51
N ARG A 398 22.29 15.50 35.19
CA ARG A 398 21.70 16.83 34.98
C ARG A 398 20.79 16.85 33.75
N GLU A 399 21.25 16.29 32.65
CA GLU A 399 20.46 16.15 31.43
C GLU A 399 19.25 15.24 31.65
N TYR A 400 19.36 14.15 32.41
CA TYR A 400 18.24 13.30 32.74
C TYR A 400 17.15 14.04 33.54
N PHE A 401 17.52 14.98 34.40
CA PHE A 401 16.53 15.82 35.09
C PHE A 401 15.74 16.73 34.14
N MET A 402 16.32 17.12 33.02
CA MET A 402 15.71 17.99 32.02
C MET A 402 15.07 17.19 30.87
N ALA A 403 15.36 15.88 30.76
CA ALA A 403 14.86 15.04 29.69
C ALA A 403 13.32 14.99 29.67
N SER A 404 12.76 15.14 28.48
CA SER A 404 11.33 15.00 28.25
C SER A 404 10.90 13.54 28.43
N ARG A 405 9.82 13.34 29.18
CA ARG A 405 9.19 12.04 29.40
C ARG A 405 7.78 12.00 28.82
N VAL A 406 7.53 12.78 27.78
CA VAL A 406 6.26 12.73 27.04
C VAL A 406 6.04 11.32 26.49
N GLY A 407 4.87 10.77 26.73
CA GLY A 407 4.54 9.39 26.35
C GLY A 407 4.92 8.32 27.40
N ARG A 408 5.43 8.74 28.58
CA ARG A 408 5.61 7.85 29.74
C ARG A 408 4.51 8.13 30.76
N GLY A 409 3.74 7.12 31.14
CA GLY A 409 2.59 7.24 32.06
C GLY A 409 2.99 7.27 33.53
N VAL A 410 4.16 6.73 33.88
CA VAL A 410 4.66 6.75 35.27
C VAL A 410 5.38 8.10 35.53
N PRO A 411 4.81 9.01 36.35
CA PRO A 411 5.50 10.25 36.68
C PRO A 411 6.68 9.97 37.61
N LEU A 412 7.78 10.69 37.41
CA LEU A 412 8.98 10.62 38.27
C LEU A 412 9.29 11.99 38.85
N SER A 413 9.36 12.05 40.17
CA SER A 413 9.92 13.20 40.88
C SER A 413 11.42 13.34 40.64
N ARG A 414 11.98 14.52 40.87
CA ARG A 414 13.42 14.75 40.75
C ARG A 414 14.26 13.83 41.65
N LYS A 415 13.73 13.48 42.84
CA LYS A 415 14.37 12.55 43.77
C LYS A 415 14.43 11.13 43.18
N GLN A 416 13.32 10.66 42.61
CA GLN A 416 13.26 9.36 41.95
C GLN A 416 14.16 9.29 40.72
N ARG A 417 14.20 10.33 39.88
CA ARG A 417 15.13 10.41 38.76
C ARG A 417 16.59 10.33 39.23
N ALA A 418 16.91 10.97 40.39
CA ALA A 418 18.23 10.87 40.98
C ALA A 418 18.60 9.46 41.43
N ALA A 419 17.66 8.71 41.95
CA ALA A 419 17.83 7.33 42.40
C ALA A 419 17.92 6.31 41.23
N ILE A 420 17.25 6.58 40.12
CA ILE A 420 17.27 5.77 38.90
C ILE A 420 18.56 5.94 38.10
N TRP A 421 19.12 7.16 38.05
CA TRP A 421 20.26 7.51 37.21
C TRP A 421 21.49 6.60 37.34
N PRO A 422 21.92 6.14 38.54
CA PRO A 422 23.07 5.25 38.68
C PRO A 422 22.98 3.97 37.84
N VAL A 423 21.76 3.43 37.62
CA VAL A 423 21.56 2.26 36.77
C VAL A 423 21.93 2.56 35.31
N PHE A 424 21.57 3.70 34.80
CA PHE A 424 21.89 4.09 33.41
C PHE A 424 23.35 4.43 33.22
N GLU A 425 23.95 5.07 34.22
CA GLU A 425 25.39 5.38 34.25
C GLU A 425 26.22 4.07 34.24
N GLU A 426 25.84 3.11 35.09
CA GLU A 426 26.49 1.80 35.14
C GLU A 426 26.27 1.00 33.84
N LEU A 427 25.05 1.03 33.25
CA LEU A 427 24.80 0.35 31.98
C LEU A 427 25.71 0.88 30.88
N ARG A 428 25.85 2.24 30.74
CA ARG A 428 26.80 2.85 29.80
C ARG A 428 28.24 2.43 30.09
N PHE A 429 28.63 2.39 31.35
CA PHE A 429 29.97 1.97 31.75
C PHE A 429 30.24 0.52 31.37
N GLN A 430 29.32 -0.41 31.64
CA GLN A 430 29.45 -1.83 31.28
C GLN A 430 29.50 -2.04 29.76
N LEU A 431 28.70 -1.34 28.99
CA LEU A 431 28.75 -1.38 27.53
C LEU A 431 30.10 -0.90 27.02
N HIS A 432 30.56 0.26 27.48
CA HIS A 432 31.85 0.85 27.10
C HIS A 432 33.05 -0.03 27.47
N GLN A 433 33.08 -0.58 28.69
CA GLN A 433 34.12 -1.50 29.17
C GLN A 433 34.30 -2.73 28.28
N ARG A 434 33.22 -3.19 27.65
CA ARG A 434 33.22 -4.35 26.75
C ARG A 434 33.36 -3.95 25.27
N GLY A 435 33.58 -2.68 24.97
CA GLY A 435 33.64 -2.17 23.60
C GLY A 435 32.34 -2.36 22.83
N LEU A 436 31.19 -2.34 23.52
CA LEU A 436 29.87 -2.48 22.96
C LEU A 436 29.20 -1.12 22.87
N MET A 437 28.31 -0.95 21.88
CA MET A 437 27.49 0.25 21.71
C MET A 437 26.07 -0.13 21.28
N THR A 438 25.11 0.72 21.58
CA THR A 438 23.74 0.57 21.05
C THR A 438 23.66 1.04 19.59
N SER A 439 22.56 0.71 18.90
CA SER A 439 22.31 1.21 17.54
C SER A 439 22.20 2.74 17.51
N GLU A 440 21.59 3.33 18.53
CA GLU A 440 21.46 4.77 18.69
C GLU A 440 22.81 5.46 18.91
N ASP A 441 23.67 4.89 19.75
CA ASP A 441 25.04 5.43 19.96
C ASP A 441 25.87 5.37 18.67
N ALA A 442 25.71 4.30 17.88
CA ALA A 442 26.36 4.17 16.58
C ALA A 442 25.90 5.26 15.60
N VAL A 443 24.60 5.55 15.58
CA VAL A 443 24.03 6.65 14.76
C VAL A 443 24.56 8.00 15.22
N PHE A 444 24.60 8.26 16.52
CA PHE A 444 25.13 9.52 17.06
C PHE A 444 26.62 9.70 16.77
N LEU A 445 27.40 8.61 16.81
CA LEU A 445 28.81 8.67 16.42
C LEU A 445 28.99 9.12 14.96
N VAL A 446 28.16 8.58 14.06
CA VAL A 446 28.17 9.00 12.65
C VAL A 446 27.80 10.48 12.51
N LEU A 447 26.74 10.93 13.20
CA LEU A 447 26.31 12.32 13.17
C LEU A 447 27.41 13.28 13.65
N ASP A 448 28.10 12.94 14.75
CA ASP A 448 29.23 13.72 15.26
C ASP A 448 30.35 13.84 14.21
N MET A 449 30.67 12.73 13.53
CA MET A 449 31.70 12.76 12.48
C MET A 449 31.32 13.65 11.30
N LEU A 450 30.03 13.67 10.91
CA LEU A 450 29.52 14.53 9.85
C LEU A 450 29.51 16.01 10.28
N ASP A 451 29.06 16.32 11.49
CA ASP A 451 28.92 17.67 12.02
C ASP A 451 30.30 18.32 12.29
N GLU A 452 31.29 17.53 12.74
CA GLU A 452 32.66 17.95 12.93
C GLU A 452 33.47 18.05 11.61
N GLY A 453 32.84 17.72 10.46
CA GLY A 453 33.50 17.74 9.17
C GLY A 453 34.58 16.65 8.96
N LYS A 454 34.60 15.65 9.84
CA LYS A 454 35.52 14.49 9.72
C LYS A 454 35.11 13.56 8.56
N ALA A 455 33.86 13.60 8.14
CA ALA A 455 33.34 12.89 6.98
C ALA A 455 32.48 13.81 6.12
N ALA A 456 32.51 13.62 4.81
CA ALA A 456 31.64 14.33 3.89
C ALA A 456 30.25 13.73 3.84
N ARG A 457 29.22 14.56 3.57
CA ARG A 457 27.86 14.11 3.28
C ARG A 457 27.87 13.34 1.96
N PRO A 458 27.49 12.05 1.96
CA PRO A 458 27.73 11.20 0.79
C PRO A 458 26.66 11.30 -0.30
N TYR A 459 25.49 11.89 -0.01
CA TYR A 459 24.36 11.88 -0.94
C TYR A 459 23.88 13.29 -1.26
N ARG A 460 23.45 13.48 -2.51
CA ARG A 460 22.75 14.69 -2.98
C ARG A 460 21.30 14.69 -2.53
N SER A 461 20.67 13.52 -2.56
CA SER A 461 19.26 13.33 -2.17
C SER A 461 19.07 12.00 -1.45
N ALA A 462 17.99 11.90 -0.65
CA ALA A 462 17.59 10.63 -0.04
C ALA A 462 16.08 10.40 -0.12
N ILE A 463 15.70 9.14 -0.19
CA ILE A 463 14.31 8.68 -0.14
C ILE A 463 14.19 7.67 0.99
N ILE A 464 13.25 7.92 1.92
CA ILE A 464 12.92 7.01 3.02
C ILE A 464 11.59 6.35 2.69
N ASP A 465 11.57 5.01 2.58
CA ASP A 465 10.34 4.22 2.51
C ASP A 465 10.05 3.55 3.86
N GLU A 466 8.78 3.32 4.17
CA GLU A 466 8.30 2.84 5.47
C GLU A 466 8.76 3.71 6.65
N ALA A 467 8.72 5.02 6.47
CA ALA A 467 9.24 6.00 7.44
C ALA A 467 8.63 5.91 8.84
N GLN A 468 7.43 5.38 8.99
CA GLN A 468 6.76 5.19 10.29
C GLN A 468 7.51 4.23 11.25
N ASP A 469 8.44 3.42 10.72
CA ASP A 469 9.23 2.50 11.53
C ASP A 469 10.58 3.08 11.98
N PHE A 470 10.94 4.26 11.44
CA PHE A 470 12.20 4.93 11.80
C PHE A 470 12.08 5.63 13.16
N GLY A 471 13.09 5.49 14.01
CA GLY A 471 13.25 6.29 15.20
C GLY A 471 13.78 7.69 14.90
N MET A 472 13.73 8.58 15.91
CA MET A 472 14.22 9.95 15.77
C MET A 472 15.70 10.02 15.35
N GLU A 473 16.53 9.14 15.90
CA GLU A 473 17.96 9.04 15.61
C GLU A 473 18.22 8.71 14.13
N ALA A 474 17.47 7.73 13.58
CA ALA A 474 17.61 7.33 12.19
C ALA A 474 17.14 8.42 11.21
N LEU A 475 16.03 9.11 11.54
CA LEU A 475 15.56 10.25 10.74
C LEU A 475 16.56 11.43 10.78
N ARG A 476 17.14 11.74 11.95
CA ARG A 476 18.21 12.74 12.07
C ARG A 476 19.43 12.36 11.25
N LEU A 477 19.80 11.07 11.28
CA LEU A 477 20.90 10.58 10.47
C LEU A 477 20.64 10.83 8.98
N VAL A 478 19.49 10.36 8.44
CA VAL A 478 19.20 10.56 7.02
C VAL A 478 19.17 12.05 6.67
N ARG A 479 18.64 12.94 7.56
CA ARG A 479 18.74 14.39 7.37
C ARG A 479 20.19 14.87 7.31
N GLY A 480 21.06 14.35 8.18
CA GLY A 480 22.48 14.69 8.21
C GLY A 480 23.29 14.20 7.00
N LEU A 481 22.81 13.18 6.29
CA LEU A 481 23.51 12.58 5.14
C LEU A 481 23.35 13.39 3.84
N VAL A 482 22.35 14.27 3.75
CA VAL A 482 22.05 15.08 2.57
C VAL A 482 22.16 16.57 2.86
N PRO A 483 22.48 17.41 1.87
CA PRO A 483 22.45 18.88 2.05
C PRO A 483 21.01 19.35 2.26
N ASP A 484 20.84 20.53 2.83
CA ASP A 484 19.54 21.21 2.91
C ASP A 484 19.33 22.03 1.64
N ASP A 485 18.63 21.47 0.68
CA ASP A 485 18.50 22.01 -0.68
C ASP A 485 17.20 21.52 -1.34
N LYS A 486 16.95 21.99 -2.57
CA LYS A 486 15.82 21.49 -3.39
C LYS A 486 15.99 20.01 -3.69
N ASP A 487 14.86 19.28 -3.70
CA ASP A 487 14.81 17.85 -4.04
C ASP A 487 15.72 16.97 -3.17
N ASP A 488 15.97 17.40 -1.93
CA ASP A 488 16.91 16.76 -1.01
C ASP A 488 16.35 15.49 -0.35
N LEU A 489 15.09 15.52 0.13
CA LEU A 489 14.54 14.43 0.91
C LEU A 489 13.08 14.14 0.56
N MET A 490 12.77 12.89 0.25
CA MET A 490 11.40 12.38 0.17
C MET A 490 11.15 11.33 1.24
N ILE A 491 10.08 11.51 2.00
CA ILE A 491 9.69 10.64 3.11
C ILE A 491 8.35 10.01 2.76
N VAL A 492 8.35 8.70 2.66
CA VAL A 492 7.17 7.92 2.29
C VAL A 492 6.80 6.99 3.44
N GLY A 493 5.54 6.97 3.85
CA GLY A 493 5.14 6.16 5.00
C GLY A 493 3.64 5.95 5.14
N ASP A 494 3.30 5.09 6.10
CA ASP A 494 1.94 4.74 6.49
C ASP A 494 1.85 4.65 8.02
N SER A 495 1.33 5.69 8.64
CA SER A 495 1.24 5.76 10.10
C SER A 495 0.39 4.65 10.71
N HIS A 496 -0.61 4.15 9.96
CA HIS A 496 -1.49 3.05 10.37
C HIS A 496 -0.76 1.69 10.40
N GLN A 497 0.39 1.58 9.72
CA GLN A 497 1.22 0.38 9.69
C GLN A 497 2.42 0.43 10.66
N ARG A 498 2.39 1.31 11.67
CA ARG A 498 3.44 1.38 12.70
C ARG A 498 3.29 0.22 13.68
N ILE A 499 4.12 -0.79 13.54
CA ILE A 499 4.11 -1.99 14.40
C ILE A 499 5.30 -2.07 15.36
N TYR A 500 6.27 -1.15 15.26
CA TYR A 500 7.48 -1.17 16.08
C TYR A 500 7.49 -0.10 17.19
N GLY A 501 6.35 0.55 17.44
CA GLY A 501 6.14 1.42 18.60
C GLY A 501 6.99 2.69 18.69
N ARG A 502 7.77 3.03 17.67
CA ARG A 502 8.63 4.21 17.64
C ARG A 502 7.84 5.41 17.13
N LYS A 503 7.57 6.38 18.02
CA LYS A 503 7.04 7.68 17.61
C LYS A 503 8.19 8.62 17.35
N ALA A 504 8.22 9.22 16.16
CA ALA A 504 9.17 10.25 15.80
C ALA A 504 8.43 11.38 15.09
N SER A 505 8.66 12.63 15.50
CA SER A 505 8.16 13.81 14.80
C SER A 505 9.25 14.28 13.83
N LEU A 506 8.88 14.50 12.57
CA LEU A 506 9.80 14.98 11.54
C LEU A 506 10.36 16.36 11.89
N SER A 507 9.53 17.24 12.43
CA SER A 507 9.95 18.59 12.86
C SER A 507 11.03 18.51 13.94
N GLN A 508 10.93 17.60 14.91
CA GLN A 508 11.94 17.39 15.97
C GLN A 508 13.23 16.77 15.46
N CYS A 509 13.20 16.18 14.25
CA CYS A 509 14.39 15.65 13.59
C CYS A 509 15.06 16.65 12.63
N GLY A 510 14.64 17.91 12.61
CA GLY A 510 15.17 18.93 11.71
C GLY A 510 14.65 18.80 10.27
N ILE A 511 13.55 18.07 10.07
CA ILE A 511 12.93 17.83 8.76
C ILE A 511 11.67 18.69 8.65
N ASN A 512 11.77 19.82 7.98
CA ASN A 512 10.64 20.73 7.79
C ASN A 512 9.83 20.35 6.55
N ILE A 513 8.59 19.88 6.74
CA ILE A 513 7.67 19.47 5.68
C ILE A 513 6.49 20.43 5.48
N ARG A 514 6.47 21.61 6.12
CA ARG A 514 5.33 22.54 6.06
C ARG A 514 4.97 22.88 4.62
N GLY A 515 3.69 22.69 4.24
CA GLY A 515 3.17 22.89 2.90
C GLY A 515 3.61 21.82 1.87
N ARG A 516 4.38 20.83 2.29
CA ARG A 516 4.91 19.74 1.45
C ARG A 516 4.48 18.34 1.93
N GLY A 517 3.38 18.25 2.67
CA GLY A 517 2.69 16.99 2.96
C GLY A 517 1.72 16.63 1.84
N ARG A 518 1.72 15.39 1.41
CA ARG A 518 0.78 14.84 0.42
C ARG A 518 0.23 13.51 0.91
N LYS A 519 -0.99 13.15 0.45
CA LYS A 519 -1.63 11.87 0.80
C LYS A 519 -2.02 11.12 -0.45
N LEU A 520 -1.72 9.82 -0.49
CA LEU A 520 -2.19 8.86 -1.49
C LEU A 520 -3.41 8.14 -0.92
N ARG A 521 -4.59 8.42 -1.44
CA ARG A 521 -5.87 7.92 -0.88
C ARG A 521 -6.41 6.70 -1.62
N ILE A 522 -6.01 6.52 -2.88
CA ILE A 522 -6.53 5.45 -3.72
C ILE A 522 -5.64 4.21 -3.57
N ASN A 523 -6.28 3.09 -3.20
CA ASN A 523 -5.66 1.78 -3.13
C ASN A 523 -5.89 1.04 -4.46
N TYR A 524 -4.81 0.63 -5.10
CA TYR A 524 -4.82 -0.07 -6.39
C TYR A 524 -4.53 -1.57 -6.25
N ARG A 525 -4.47 -2.10 -5.04
CA ARG A 525 -3.96 -3.45 -4.78
C ARG A 525 -4.97 -4.38 -4.14
N THR A 526 -5.47 -4.04 -2.98
CA THR A 526 -6.42 -4.86 -2.22
C THR A 526 -7.84 -4.51 -2.59
N THR A 527 -8.77 -5.44 -2.43
CA THR A 527 -10.19 -5.16 -2.64
C THR A 527 -10.74 -4.21 -1.57
N GLU A 528 -11.80 -3.47 -1.91
CA GLU A 528 -12.45 -2.54 -0.98
C GLU A 528 -12.96 -3.25 0.27
N GLN A 529 -13.46 -4.49 0.11
CA GLN A 529 -13.98 -5.30 1.21
C GLN A 529 -12.87 -5.70 2.19
N ILE A 530 -11.70 -6.10 1.69
CA ILE A 530 -10.52 -6.39 2.53
C ILE A 530 -10.04 -5.12 3.22
N ARG A 531 -9.95 -4.00 2.48
CA ARG A 531 -9.54 -2.72 3.05
C ARG A 531 -10.46 -2.30 4.19
N LYS A 532 -11.80 -2.30 3.98
CA LYS A 532 -12.79 -1.96 5.02
C LYS A 532 -12.63 -2.85 6.25
N PHE A 533 -12.53 -4.14 6.07
CA PHE A 533 -12.35 -5.09 7.17
C PHE A 533 -11.06 -4.81 7.96
N ALA A 534 -9.94 -4.65 7.26
CA ALA A 534 -8.65 -4.40 7.91
C ALA A 534 -8.59 -3.03 8.60
N THR A 535 -9.24 -2.00 8.06
CA THR A 535 -9.29 -0.67 8.69
C THR A 535 -10.25 -0.60 9.87
N ALA A 536 -11.31 -1.41 9.90
CA ALA A 536 -12.23 -1.48 11.06
C ALA A 536 -11.52 -1.82 12.38
N VAL A 537 -10.42 -2.59 12.31
CA VAL A 537 -9.58 -2.90 13.49
C VAL A 537 -8.97 -1.64 14.13
N LEU A 538 -8.78 -0.57 13.35
CA LEU A 538 -8.22 0.72 13.79
C LEU A 538 -9.29 1.77 14.07
N GLU A 539 -10.55 1.42 14.01
CA GLU A 539 -11.65 2.35 14.27
C GLU A 539 -11.61 2.89 15.69
N GLY A 540 -11.81 4.21 15.85
CA GLY A 540 -11.72 4.89 17.14
C GLY A 540 -10.30 5.12 17.67
N VAL A 541 -9.26 4.81 16.88
CA VAL A 541 -7.86 5.05 17.24
C VAL A 541 -7.34 6.30 16.55
N GLU A 542 -6.78 7.22 17.33
CA GLU A 542 -6.03 8.37 16.78
C GLU A 542 -4.61 7.97 16.41
N VAL A 543 -4.25 8.12 15.14
CA VAL A 543 -2.92 7.87 14.61
C VAL A 543 -2.30 9.20 14.17
N ASP A 544 -1.03 9.43 14.54
CA ASP A 544 -0.31 10.63 14.12
C ASP A 544 0.05 10.58 12.61
N ASP A 545 0.34 11.73 12.03
CA ASP A 545 0.70 11.86 10.61
C ASP A 545 2.22 11.83 10.36
N LEU A 546 3.00 11.21 11.23
CA LEU A 546 4.47 11.22 11.30
C LEU A 546 5.07 12.60 11.68
N ASP A 547 4.25 13.54 12.06
CA ASP A 547 4.66 14.84 12.59
C ASP A 547 3.76 15.23 13.77
N GLU A 548 3.25 16.44 13.83
CA GLU A 548 2.44 16.96 14.94
C GLU A 548 0.92 16.85 14.70
N GLY A 549 0.50 16.41 13.49
CA GLY A 549 -0.89 16.24 13.10
C GLY A 549 -1.42 14.82 13.32
N THR A 550 -2.68 14.60 12.90
CA THR A 550 -3.34 13.30 12.88
C THR A 550 -3.61 12.82 11.46
N ASP A 551 -3.53 11.51 11.24
CA ASP A 551 -3.91 10.86 9.99
C ASP A 551 -5.17 10.03 10.20
N PRO A 552 -6.35 10.54 9.83
CA PRO A 552 -7.59 9.78 9.98
C PRO A 552 -7.60 8.57 9.04
N VAL A 553 -8.16 7.46 9.50
CA VAL A 553 -8.35 6.23 8.71
C VAL A 553 -9.37 6.44 7.57
N THR A 554 -10.19 7.47 7.68
CA THR A 554 -11.20 7.85 6.68
C THR A 554 -10.58 8.46 5.43
N GLY A 555 -11.28 8.34 4.28
CA GLY A 555 -10.84 8.92 2.99
C GLY A 555 -9.95 8.00 2.14
N TYR A 556 -9.58 6.81 2.62
CA TYR A 556 -8.90 5.81 1.80
C TYR A 556 -9.92 4.92 1.09
N ARG A 557 -9.68 4.59 -0.18
CA ARG A 557 -10.59 3.80 -1.03
C ARG A 557 -9.84 2.85 -1.91
N SER A 558 -10.50 1.74 -2.29
CA SER A 558 -9.98 0.86 -3.31
C SER A 558 -10.81 0.94 -4.59
N LEU A 559 -10.12 0.88 -5.72
CA LEU A 559 -10.76 0.78 -7.03
C LEU A 559 -11.15 -0.67 -7.38
N ILE A 560 -10.70 -1.64 -6.59
CA ILE A 560 -10.94 -3.07 -6.83
C ILE A 560 -12.02 -3.54 -5.86
N ASP A 561 -13.07 -4.14 -6.37
CA ASP A 561 -14.08 -4.83 -5.58
C ASP A 561 -13.81 -6.34 -5.56
N GLY A 562 -14.21 -7.02 -4.47
CA GLY A 562 -14.00 -8.45 -4.29
C GLY A 562 -14.97 -9.05 -3.28
N GLN A 563 -14.73 -10.30 -2.92
CA GLN A 563 -15.54 -10.96 -1.90
C GLN A 563 -15.22 -10.42 -0.50
N PRO A 564 -16.22 -10.32 0.38
CA PRO A 564 -15.98 -9.98 1.78
C PRO A 564 -15.03 -11.00 2.43
N PRO A 565 -14.18 -10.57 3.38
CA PRO A 565 -13.37 -11.48 4.17
C PRO A 565 -14.21 -12.56 4.86
N SER A 566 -13.76 -13.81 4.81
CA SER A 566 -14.42 -14.94 5.47
C SER A 566 -13.95 -15.03 6.92
N VAL A 567 -14.87 -14.89 7.88
CA VAL A 567 -14.58 -15.02 9.31
C VAL A 567 -15.25 -16.30 9.82
N ARG A 568 -14.47 -17.24 10.39
CA ARG A 568 -14.99 -18.56 10.79
C ARG A 568 -14.42 -19.01 12.14
N GLY A 569 -15.32 -19.47 13.02
CA GLY A 569 -15.00 -20.08 14.32
C GLY A 569 -15.05 -21.59 14.28
N PHE A 570 -14.25 -22.24 15.15
CA PHE A 570 -14.15 -23.68 15.32
C PHE A 570 -14.13 -24.02 16.81
N ASP A 571 -14.51 -25.23 17.15
CA ASP A 571 -14.48 -25.70 18.56
C ASP A 571 -13.04 -25.98 19.01
N THR A 572 -12.22 -26.54 18.10
CA THR A 572 -10.84 -26.94 18.39
C THR A 572 -9.84 -26.35 17.39
N GLN A 573 -8.58 -26.28 17.81
CA GLN A 573 -7.47 -25.81 16.96
C GLN A 573 -7.18 -26.80 15.82
N ASP A 574 -7.42 -28.08 16.04
CA ASP A 574 -7.22 -29.11 15.01
C ASP A 574 -8.29 -29.02 13.91
N GLU A 575 -9.56 -28.74 14.27
CA GLU A 575 -10.62 -28.50 13.27
C GLU A 575 -10.35 -27.24 12.47
N GLU A 576 -9.87 -26.16 13.13
CA GLU A 576 -9.43 -24.95 12.48
C GLU A 576 -8.33 -25.23 11.44
N ALA A 577 -7.28 -25.97 11.86
CA ALA A 577 -6.14 -26.31 11.01
C ALA A 577 -6.53 -27.17 9.81
N GLU A 578 -7.42 -28.16 10.05
CA GLU A 578 -7.90 -29.07 9.01
C GLU A 578 -8.74 -28.32 7.95
N TRP A 579 -9.63 -27.42 8.41
CA TRP A 579 -10.41 -26.59 7.49
C TRP A 579 -9.50 -25.65 6.66
N VAL A 580 -8.54 -24.99 7.30
CA VAL A 580 -7.59 -24.11 6.62
C VAL A 580 -6.80 -24.88 5.56
N ALA A 581 -6.29 -26.08 5.91
CA ALA A 581 -5.54 -26.91 4.96
C ALA A 581 -6.41 -27.40 3.79
N SER A 582 -7.66 -27.74 4.06
CA SER A 582 -8.65 -28.14 3.04
C SER A 582 -8.95 -26.98 2.07
N GLU A 583 -9.17 -25.78 2.59
CA GLU A 583 -9.45 -24.61 1.77
C GLU A 583 -8.23 -24.19 0.92
N ILE A 584 -7.03 -24.27 1.49
CA ILE A 584 -5.79 -24.04 0.74
C ILE A 584 -5.63 -25.06 -0.39
N GLN A 585 -5.87 -26.35 -0.13
CA GLN A 585 -5.82 -27.39 -1.17
C GLN A 585 -6.81 -27.09 -2.29
N ARG A 586 -8.05 -26.73 -1.96
CA ARG A 586 -9.08 -26.36 -2.93
C ARG A 586 -8.59 -25.21 -3.83
N GLN A 587 -7.99 -24.16 -3.26
CA GLN A 587 -7.46 -23.03 -4.04
C GLN A 587 -6.30 -23.44 -4.96
N ILE A 588 -5.42 -24.31 -4.48
CA ILE A 588 -4.33 -24.86 -5.30
C ILE A 588 -4.90 -25.67 -6.48
N ASP A 589 -5.91 -26.51 -6.23
CA ASP A 589 -6.59 -27.32 -7.26
C ASP A 589 -7.32 -26.42 -8.27
N GLU A 590 -7.83 -25.27 -7.86
CA GLU A 590 -8.40 -24.23 -8.73
C GLU A 590 -7.34 -23.41 -9.49
N GLY A 591 -6.05 -23.67 -9.25
CA GLY A 591 -4.95 -23.08 -10.00
C GLY A 591 -4.29 -21.86 -9.34
N VAL A 592 -4.58 -21.58 -8.07
CA VAL A 592 -3.82 -20.56 -7.31
C VAL A 592 -2.42 -21.13 -7.02
N PRO A 593 -1.34 -20.43 -7.41
CA PRO A 593 0.01 -20.88 -7.09
C PRO A 593 0.23 -20.97 -5.57
N SER A 594 0.79 -22.06 -5.08
CA SER A 594 0.99 -22.27 -3.64
C SER A 594 1.81 -21.15 -2.97
N GLN A 595 2.81 -20.61 -3.68
CA GLN A 595 3.61 -19.46 -3.21
C GLN A 595 2.84 -18.15 -3.12
N ALA A 596 1.66 -18.05 -3.72
CA ALA A 596 0.77 -16.89 -3.63
C ALA A 596 -0.22 -16.97 -2.46
N ILE A 597 -0.11 -18.02 -1.63
CA ILE A 597 -0.95 -18.24 -0.44
C ILE A 597 -0.06 -18.12 0.81
N CYS A 598 -0.54 -17.38 1.81
CA CYS A 598 0.16 -17.24 3.10
C CYS A 598 -0.76 -17.55 4.29
N VAL A 599 -0.25 -18.34 5.22
CA VAL A 599 -0.87 -18.55 6.54
C VAL A 599 -0.11 -17.71 7.57
N VAL A 600 -0.84 -16.91 8.31
CA VAL A 600 -0.29 -15.95 9.27
C VAL A 600 -0.89 -16.16 10.64
N ALA A 601 -0.07 -16.28 11.66
CA ALA A 601 -0.50 -16.32 13.04
C ALA A 601 0.24 -15.31 13.92
N ARG A 602 -0.33 -15.00 15.08
CA ARG A 602 0.36 -14.15 16.06
C ARG A 602 1.55 -14.86 16.71
N THR A 603 1.45 -16.17 16.91
CA THR A 603 2.49 -17.00 17.54
C THR A 603 2.73 -18.28 16.76
N GLU A 604 3.96 -18.82 16.86
CA GLU A 604 4.36 -20.08 16.23
C GLU A 604 3.48 -21.28 16.66
N LYS A 605 2.93 -21.24 17.87
CA LYS A 605 2.03 -22.28 18.39
C LYS A 605 0.82 -22.51 17.47
N HIS A 606 0.31 -21.45 16.83
CA HIS A 606 -0.87 -21.53 15.97
C HIS A 606 -0.53 -21.86 14.50
N LEU A 607 0.74 -21.73 14.09
CA LEU A 607 1.18 -22.15 12.76
C LEU A 607 1.41 -23.66 12.65
N LYS A 608 1.92 -24.29 13.72
CA LYS A 608 2.31 -25.71 13.70
C LYS A 608 1.19 -26.69 13.32
N PRO A 609 -0.04 -26.57 13.87
CA PRO A 609 -1.15 -27.47 13.49
C PRO A 609 -1.50 -27.34 12.01
N VAL A 610 -1.53 -26.12 11.46
CA VAL A 610 -1.81 -25.88 10.04
C VAL A 610 -0.69 -26.45 9.16
N GLU A 611 0.57 -26.27 9.55
CA GLU A 611 1.71 -26.87 8.85
C GLU A 611 1.61 -28.41 8.82
N SER A 612 1.23 -29.04 9.94
CA SER A 612 1.00 -30.48 10.00
C SER A 612 -0.15 -30.95 9.11
N ALA A 613 -1.28 -30.23 9.11
CA ALA A 613 -2.43 -30.54 8.28
C ALA A 613 -2.13 -30.37 6.76
N LEU A 614 -1.35 -29.36 6.37
CA LEU A 614 -0.87 -29.18 5.01
C LEU A 614 0.08 -30.31 4.58
N SER A 615 1.02 -30.70 5.47
CA SER A 615 1.95 -31.81 5.22
C SER A 615 1.23 -33.14 5.01
N GLN A 616 0.15 -33.43 5.77
CA GLN A 616 -0.69 -34.62 5.58
C GLN A 616 -1.36 -34.66 4.20
N ARG A 617 -1.59 -33.50 3.58
CA ARG A 617 -2.13 -33.34 2.22
C ARG A 617 -1.04 -33.26 1.14
N SER A 618 0.23 -33.47 1.51
CA SER A 618 1.38 -33.33 0.60
C SER A 618 1.51 -31.91 0.01
N VAL A 619 1.03 -30.90 0.71
CA VAL A 619 1.22 -29.49 0.34
C VAL A 619 2.53 -28.99 0.95
N GLU A 620 3.45 -28.58 0.08
CA GLU A 620 4.72 -27.99 0.51
C GLU A 620 4.51 -26.65 1.21
N THR A 621 5.32 -26.39 2.26
CA THR A 621 5.29 -25.14 3.01
C THR A 621 6.67 -24.49 3.05
N GLN A 622 6.71 -23.17 3.09
CA GLN A 622 7.94 -22.37 3.24
C GLN A 622 7.77 -21.37 4.38
N ARG A 623 8.67 -21.42 5.38
CA ARG A 623 8.67 -20.46 6.49
C ARG A 623 9.38 -19.17 6.13
N ILE A 624 8.72 -18.03 6.35
CA ILE A 624 9.30 -16.71 6.20
C ILE A 624 10.14 -16.40 7.45
N SER A 625 11.46 -16.32 7.28
CA SER A 625 12.41 -16.08 8.37
C SER A 625 12.89 -14.61 8.41
N ARG A 626 13.62 -14.27 9.48
CA ARG A 626 14.26 -12.94 9.62
C ARG A 626 15.44 -12.76 8.67
N ASP A 627 16.17 -13.84 8.41
CA ASP A 627 17.53 -13.78 7.87
C ASP A 627 17.60 -14.05 6.37
N SER A 628 16.46 -14.45 5.74
CA SER A 628 16.36 -14.68 4.30
C SER A 628 15.19 -13.94 3.70
N ALA A 629 15.42 -13.28 2.57
CA ALA A 629 14.35 -12.74 1.75
C ALA A 629 13.44 -13.88 1.26
N ASP A 630 12.12 -13.64 1.16
CA ASP A 630 11.22 -14.60 0.54
C ASP A 630 11.58 -14.76 -0.95
N ASN A 631 11.68 -15.99 -1.39
CA ASN A 631 11.92 -16.31 -2.80
C ASN A 631 10.62 -16.78 -3.45
N ALA A 632 9.94 -15.86 -4.13
CA ALA A 632 8.70 -16.14 -4.84
C ALA A 632 8.82 -17.23 -5.93
N ALA A 633 10.04 -17.57 -6.38
CA ALA A 633 10.26 -18.63 -7.35
C ALA A 633 10.19 -20.05 -6.72
N VAL A 634 10.31 -20.16 -5.39
CA VAL A 634 10.24 -21.44 -4.68
C VAL A 634 8.78 -21.79 -4.41
N PRO A 635 8.27 -22.94 -4.88
CA PRO A 635 6.91 -23.40 -4.56
C PRO A 635 6.71 -23.58 -3.05
N GLY A 636 5.45 -23.61 -2.62
CA GLY A 636 5.03 -23.89 -1.25
C GLY A 636 4.26 -22.74 -0.60
N VAL A 637 3.30 -23.10 0.23
CA VAL A 637 2.49 -22.16 1.01
C VAL A 637 3.36 -21.45 2.03
N ARG A 638 3.26 -20.12 2.10
CA ARG A 638 4.06 -19.33 3.04
C ARG A 638 3.46 -19.41 4.45
N LEU A 639 4.34 -19.63 5.43
CA LEU A 639 3.98 -19.59 6.85
C LEU A 639 4.75 -18.47 7.52
N ALA A 640 4.03 -17.53 8.17
CA ALA A 640 4.65 -16.37 8.80
C ALA A 640 3.98 -15.98 10.10
N ASN A 641 4.72 -15.38 11.03
CA ASN A 641 4.09 -14.62 12.09
C ASN A 641 3.76 -13.19 11.60
N MET A 642 2.83 -12.51 12.30
CA MET A 642 2.33 -11.19 11.89
C MET A 642 3.42 -10.13 11.70
N HIS A 643 4.55 -10.19 12.43
CA HIS A 643 5.65 -9.26 12.28
C HIS A 643 6.47 -9.47 11.00
N ARG A 644 6.46 -10.70 10.45
CA ARG A 644 7.30 -11.08 9.30
C ARG A 644 6.63 -10.83 7.96
N ILE A 645 5.31 -10.63 7.97
CA ILE A 645 4.53 -10.46 6.74
C ILE A 645 4.57 -9.02 6.20
N LYS A 646 5.07 -8.07 6.99
CA LYS A 646 5.15 -6.66 6.58
C LYS A 646 6.02 -6.50 5.33
N GLY A 647 5.51 -5.74 4.35
CA GLY A 647 6.16 -5.52 3.05
C GLY A 647 5.89 -6.62 2.01
N LEU A 648 5.36 -7.79 2.42
CA LEU A 648 5.00 -8.87 1.50
C LEU A 648 3.52 -8.79 1.09
N GLU A 649 3.15 -9.57 0.07
CA GLU A 649 1.78 -9.59 -0.48
C GLU A 649 1.46 -10.95 -1.07
N PHE A 650 0.20 -11.38 -0.90
CA PHE A 650 -0.27 -12.68 -1.32
C PHE A 650 -1.66 -12.60 -1.92
N LYS A 651 -1.98 -13.48 -2.88
CA LYS A 651 -3.34 -13.56 -3.45
C LYS A 651 -4.36 -13.92 -2.38
N ALA A 652 -4.01 -14.88 -1.53
CA ALA A 652 -4.85 -15.29 -0.40
C ALA A 652 -4.05 -15.29 0.91
N VAL A 653 -4.64 -14.73 1.97
CA VAL A 653 -4.07 -14.74 3.32
C VAL A 653 -5.05 -15.41 4.27
N PHE A 654 -4.54 -16.33 5.08
CA PHE A 654 -5.23 -17.00 6.15
C PHE A 654 -4.68 -16.49 7.49
N LEU A 655 -5.46 -15.70 8.22
CA LEU A 655 -5.15 -15.27 9.58
C LEU A 655 -5.72 -16.32 10.54
N VAL A 656 -4.85 -17.08 11.18
CA VAL A 656 -5.26 -18.22 12.01
C VAL A 656 -5.03 -17.96 13.49
N GLY A 657 -5.89 -18.51 14.35
CA GLY A 657 -5.82 -18.34 15.79
C GLY A 657 -6.15 -16.92 16.26
N ILE A 658 -7.08 -16.21 15.55
CA ILE A 658 -7.47 -14.84 15.88
C ILE A 658 -8.53 -14.86 16.98
N LYS A 659 -8.10 -15.26 18.16
CA LYS A 659 -8.93 -15.42 19.37
C LYS A 659 -8.49 -14.52 20.50
N ASP A 660 -9.36 -14.32 21.47
CA ASP A 660 -9.05 -13.53 22.67
C ASP A 660 -7.87 -14.11 23.46
N GLY A 661 -7.06 -13.25 24.08
CA GLY A 661 -5.81 -13.62 24.75
C GLY A 661 -4.63 -13.92 23.81
N VAL A 662 -4.88 -14.14 22.50
CA VAL A 662 -3.86 -14.34 21.46
C VAL A 662 -3.74 -13.13 20.55
N VAL A 663 -4.85 -12.53 20.17
CA VAL A 663 -4.91 -11.26 19.42
C VAL A 663 -5.99 -10.39 20.08
N PRO A 664 -5.61 -9.37 20.85
CA PRO A 664 -4.27 -8.97 21.24
C PRO A 664 -3.57 -10.01 22.12
N LEU A 665 -2.24 -10.05 22.08
CA LEU A 665 -1.47 -11.00 22.88
C LEU A 665 -1.44 -10.54 24.36
N GLU A 666 -2.13 -11.24 25.23
CA GLU A 666 -2.27 -10.89 26.64
C GLU A 666 -0.91 -10.77 27.35
N TYR A 667 0.02 -11.68 27.06
CA TYR A 667 1.38 -11.58 27.57
C TYR A 667 2.08 -10.28 27.19
N ALA A 668 1.87 -9.76 25.98
CA ALA A 668 2.47 -8.49 25.57
C ALA A 668 1.84 -7.30 26.30
N LEU A 669 0.54 -7.35 26.61
CA LEU A 669 -0.16 -6.32 27.35
C LEU A 669 0.21 -6.32 28.84
N SER A 670 0.41 -7.49 29.44
CA SER A 670 0.71 -7.65 30.87
C SER A 670 2.16 -7.32 31.27
N GLN A 671 3.05 -7.02 30.31
CA GLN A 671 4.45 -6.68 30.58
C GLN A 671 4.67 -5.30 31.22
N THR A 672 3.64 -4.51 31.40
CA THR A 672 3.72 -3.18 31.99
C THR A 672 2.44 -2.83 32.75
N ASP A 673 2.62 -2.17 33.88
CA ASP A 673 1.52 -1.58 34.66
C ASP A 673 1.24 -0.12 34.28
N ASP A 674 2.02 0.44 33.34
CA ASP A 674 1.84 1.81 32.84
C ASP A 674 0.65 1.88 31.88
N PRO A 675 -0.44 2.60 32.20
CA PRO A 675 -1.63 2.67 31.36
C PRO A 675 -1.38 3.29 29.98
N VAL A 676 -0.40 4.19 29.85
CA VAL A 676 -0.03 4.80 28.57
C VAL A 676 0.66 3.75 27.70
N GLU A 677 1.54 2.98 28.31
CA GLU A 677 2.25 1.91 27.65
C GLU A 677 1.31 0.76 27.25
N GLN A 678 0.37 0.37 28.12
CA GLN A 678 -0.64 -0.63 27.80
C GLN A 678 -1.47 -0.23 26.56
N ARG A 679 -1.91 1.04 26.50
CA ARG A 679 -2.62 1.57 25.31
C ARG A 679 -1.73 1.54 24.06
N ALA A 680 -0.46 1.91 24.19
CA ALA A 680 0.49 1.86 23.07
C ALA A 680 0.70 0.42 22.55
N ARG A 681 0.78 -0.55 23.45
CA ARG A 681 0.90 -1.98 23.10
C ARG A 681 -0.38 -2.52 22.46
N GLU A 682 -1.55 -2.14 22.98
CA GLU A 682 -2.82 -2.50 22.34
C GLU A 682 -2.92 -1.91 20.92
N LEU A 683 -2.50 -0.67 20.73
CA LEU A 683 -2.44 -0.06 19.40
C LEU A 683 -1.50 -0.83 18.47
N ASN A 684 -0.36 -1.29 18.97
CA ASN A 684 0.56 -2.11 18.18
C ASN A 684 -0.06 -3.46 17.78
N GLU A 685 -0.83 -4.11 18.66
CA GLU A 685 -1.54 -5.35 18.35
C GLU A 685 -2.64 -5.13 17.29
N ARG A 686 -3.37 -4.00 17.37
CA ARG A 686 -4.32 -3.59 16.33
C ARG A 686 -3.62 -3.33 14.99
N ALA A 687 -2.50 -2.60 15.01
CA ALA A 687 -1.69 -2.33 13.82
C ALA A 687 -1.12 -3.62 13.20
N LEU A 688 -0.70 -4.59 14.01
CA LEU A 688 -0.26 -5.90 13.53
C LEU A 688 -1.36 -6.66 12.79
N LEU A 689 -2.57 -6.69 13.35
CA LEU A 689 -3.73 -7.34 12.72
C LEU A 689 -4.11 -6.60 11.42
N HIS A 690 -4.14 -5.27 11.44
CA HIS A 690 -4.36 -4.43 10.27
C HIS A 690 -3.31 -4.70 9.16
N VAL A 691 -2.03 -4.70 9.51
CA VAL A 691 -0.95 -5.01 8.57
C VAL A 691 -1.13 -6.39 7.97
N ALA A 692 -1.41 -7.41 8.80
CA ALA A 692 -1.58 -8.78 8.32
C ALA A 692 -2.78 -8.91 7.37
N GLY A 693 -3.92 -8.29 7.69
CA GLY A 693 -5.11 -8.29 6.83
C GLY A 693 -4.88 -7.59 5.49
N THR A 694 -4.14 -6.48 5.48
CA THR A 694 -3.83 -5.72 4.26
C THR A 694 -2.79 -6.39 3.35
N ARG A 695 -2.23 -7.52 3.72
CA ARG A 695 -1.34 -8.33 2.84
C ARG A 695 -2.11 -9.16 1.82
N ALA A 696 -3.41 -9.37 2.04
CA ALA A 696 -4.29 -10.04 1.11
C ALA A 696 -4.64 -9.14 -0.08
N VAL A 697 -4.45 -9.67 -1.29
CA VAL A 697 -4.81 -8.95 -2.54
C VAL A 697 -6.24 -9.29 -2.95
N HIS A 698 -6.62 -10.57 -2.97
CA HIS A 698 -7.92 -11.04 -3.46
C HIS A 698 -8.79 -11.67 -2.38
N SER A 699 -8.22 -12.47 -1.49
CA SER A 699 -8.99 -13.25 -0.52
C SER A 699 -8.37 -13.19 0.87
N LEU A 700 -9.19 -12.90 1.87
CA LEU A 700 -8.80 -12.88 3.27
C LEU A 700 -9.71 -13.84 4.06
N TYR A 701 -9.08 -14.77 4.76
CA TYR A 701 -9.72 -15.72 5.65
C TYR A 701 -9.24 -15.45 7.08
N VAL A 702 -10.16 -15.34 7.99
CA VAL A 702 -9.87 -15.10 9.42
C VAL A 702 -10.50 -16.24 10.22
N THR A 703 -9.67 -17.01 10.92
CA THR A 703 -10.13 -18.17 11.65
C THR A 703 -9.73 -18.11 13.13
N TYR A 704 -10.53 -18.72 13.96
CA TYR A 704 -10.28 -18.82 15.40
C TYR A 704 -10.88 -20.10 15.97
N SER A 705 -10.29 -20.61 17.05
CA SER A 705 -10.82 -21.73 17.85
C SER A 705 -11.14 -21.25 19.26
N GLY A 706 -12.40 -21.46 19.70
CA GLY A 706 -12.90 -20.95 20.98
C GLY A 706 -13.43 -19.52 20.88
N GLU A 707 -13.06 -18.62 21.80
CA GLU A 707 -13.59 -17.27 21.91
C GLU A 707 -12.97 -16.33 20.88
N ARG A 708 -13.81 -15.64 20.10
CA ARG A 708 -13.38 -14.69 19.07
C ARG A 708 -12.60 -13.52 19.67
N SER A 709 -11.56 -13.05 18.96
CA SER A 709 -10.84 -11.83 19.33
C SER A 709 -11.76 -10.62 19.48
N ARG A 710 -11.56 -9.84 20.52
CA ARG A 710 -12.25 -8.55 20.75
C ARG A 710 -11.85 -7.47 19.73
N LEU A 711 -10.85 -7.69 18.90
CA LEU A 711 -10.41 -6.77 17.85
C LEU A 711 -11.12 -7.00 16.50
N LEU A 712 -11.96 -8.06 16.41
CA LEU A 712 -12.76 -8.38 15.23
C LEU A 712 -14.21 -7.86 15.47
#